data_24c8398cd2e425a3e5a4c2dfb27d92dc
#
_entry.id   24c8398cd2e425a3e5a4c2dfb27d92dc
#
_cell.length_a   1.000
_cell.length_b   1.000
_cell.length_c   1.000
_cell.angle_alpha   90.00
_cell.angle_beta   90.00
_cell.angle_gamma   90.00
#
_symmetry.space_group_name_H-M   'P 1'
#
loop_
_entity.id
_entity.type
_entity.pdbx_description
1 polymer ?
#
loop_
_entity_poly.entity_id
_entity_poly.type
_entity_poly.pdbx_seq_one_letter_code
_entity_poly.pdbx_strand_id
1 'polypeptide(L)'
;MAWGKKKGGRKEPLFGLPAALADLRLTPADRVPGGEDKPKKSTKSSAKRKSDDAGDEPPRERKAQAGRSGAKRRSKSGGGFGLGRLVYWGAVLGLWGMIAVIGVVIYVGAHLPPIQSLEIPKRPPTIQIVGIDGSMLAQRGEMAGANVSLKDLPPYLPKAFIAIEDRRFYSHFGIDPVGILRALVTNVLHRGVSQGGSTLTQQLAKNLFLTQERTLARKLQEAELAIWLERKHSKNEILELYLNRVYFGSGAYGVEAAAQKYFGKSAKDVTVAEAALLAGLVKSPSRLAPNRNPEGAEARAQIVLAAMADAKFITEAQAQASIGHPSYNVKPAGAGTLNYVADWIGEVLDDLVGQIDESIKVETTIDPKLQSAAEAAIIDELAAKSVKFNVSQGALVAMTPDGAVRAMVGGRNYSDSQYNRAVTAKRQPGSSFKPFVYLTALEQGLTPDTVRQDAPIEVKGWKPENYTHEYFGAVTLTQALAMSLNTVAIRLGLEVGPKNVVRTAHRLGISSKLEPNASIALGTSEVSVVELVGAYAPFANGGFAVAPHVVTRIRTLGGKLLYMRQAEEHNQVIDPRYVGMMNTMMRETLISGTAKKAEIPGWPAAGKTGTSQDYRDAWFIGYTANLVTGVWLGNDDNSPTKKATGGGLPVEVWSRFMRTAHEGVAVAALPNSQATWGLSNLAQAASQVSPPAATTAPGPAPASNGGYRPPPTRANVRPEAAAGLDGWLMDRLFGGNR
;
A
#
# COMPACT_ATOMS: atom_id res chain seq x y z
N MET A 1 -25.22 31.54 49.31
CA MET A 1 -24.51 32.84 49.29
C MET A 1 -23.86 32.89 47.93
N ALA A 2 -24.45 33.57 46.99
CA ALA A 2 -24.32 34.96 46.61
C ALA A 2 -23.06 35.16 45.76
N TRP A 3 -23.16 35.49 44.62
CA TRP A 3 -23.46 36.57 43.65
C TRP A 3 -22.38 36.52 42.58
N GLY A 4 -22.55 36.57 41.30
CA GLY A 4 -23.43 37.40 40.47
C GLY A 4 -22.63 38.39 39.62
N LYS A 5 -22.77 38.35 38.28
CA LYS A 5 -22.97 39.53 37.37
C LYS A 5 -22.58 39.15 35.93
N LYS A 6 -23.50 39.07 35.11
CA LYS A 6 -24.07 39.80 33.97
C LYS A 6 -23.21 40.89 33.34
N LYS A 7 -23.03 40.77 32.00
CA LYS A 7 -23.35 41.73 30.90
C LYS A 7 -22.43 41.42 29.73
N GLY A 8 -22.80 41.50 28.52
CA GLY A 8 -23.91 42.12 27.82
C GLY A 8 -23.89 41.67 26.36
N GLY A 9 -25.07 41.60 25.78
CA GLY A 9 -25.32 41.17 24.44
C GLY A 9 -24.77 42.12 23.36
N ARG A 10 -24.36 41.52 22.27
CA ARG A 10 -24.21 42.22 20.99
C ARG A 10 -25.11 41.51 19.96
N LYS A 11 -25.96 42.32 19.34
CA LYS A 11 -26.91 41.94 18.30
C LYS A 11 -26.14 41.41 17.07
N GLU A 12 -26.54 40.27 16.57
CA GLU A 12 -26.12 39.75 15.28
C GLU A 12 -26.76 40.52 14.13
N PRO A 13 -26.03 40.77 13.03
CA PRO A 13 -26.67 41.15 11.76
C PRO A 13 -27.07 39.89 11.00
N LEU A 14 -28.32 39.77 10.62
CA LEU A 14 -28.81 38.80 9.65
C LEU A 14 -28.10 39.02 8.30
N PHE A 15 -27.55 37.99 7.79
CA PHE A 15 -26.88 37.66 6.54
C PHE A 15 -25.46 37.15 6.77
N GLY A 16 -25.37 35.93 7.28
CA GLY A 16 -24.12 35.16 7.38
C GLY A 16 -24.23 33.89 6.59
N LEU A 17 -23.43 33.76 5.53
CA LEU A 17 -23.03 32.49 4.94
C LEU A 17 -22.34 31.63 6.02
N PRO A 18 -22.54 30.31 6.04
CA PRO A 18 -21.94 29.44 7.07
C PRO A 18 -20.42 29.55 7.08
N ALA A 19 -19.85 29.66 8.26
CA ALA A 19 -18.40 29.84 8.51
C ALA A 19 -17.49 28.70 7.96
N ALA A 20 -18.07 27.62 7.43
CA ALA A 20 -17.34 26.52 6.83
C ALA A 20 -16.73 26.82 5.44
N LEU A 21 -17.05 27.96 4.82
CA LEU A 21 -16.52 28.33 3.50
C LEU A 21 -15.33 29.29 3.53
N ALA A 22 -14.91 29.76 4.71
CA ALA A 22 -13.83 30.75 4.84
C ALA A 22 -12.42 30.15 4.96
N ASP A 23 -12.27 28.84 5.15
CA ASP A 23 -10.98 28.22 5.49
C ASP A 23 -10.48 27.26 4.40
N LEU A 24 -10.37 27.76 3.17
CA LEU A 24 -9.68 27.09 2.07
C LEU A 24 -8.21 27.55 1.93
N ARG A 25 -7.57 27.98 2.99
CA ARG A 25 -6.15 28.29 3.02
C ARG A 25 -5.37 27.01 3.32
N LEU A 26 -4.38 26.72 2.48
CA LEU A 26 -3.40 25.67 2.73
C LEU A 26 -2.70 25.97 4.08
N THR A 27 -2.87 25.09 5.05
CA THR A 27 -2.13 25.14 6.31
C THR A 27 -0.72 24.57 6.14
N PRO A 28 0.24 24.88 7.02
CA PRO A 28 1.58 24.29 6.96
C PRO A 28 1.63 22.76 7.01
N ALA A 29 0.56 22.11 7.45
CA ALA A 29 0.42 20.65 7.50
C ALA A 29 0.17 20.00 6.12
N ASP A 30 -0.17 20.77 5.10
CA ASP A 30 -0.42 20.28 3.74
C ASP A 30 0.85 20.13 2.87
N ARG A 31 2.04 20.31 3.48
CA ARG A 31 3.32 20.15 2.78
C ARG A 31 3.86 18.73 2.96
N VAL A 32 3.96 18.02 1.86
CA VAL A 32 4.66 16.72 1.78
C VAL A 32 6.16 16.95 2.06
N PRO A 33 6.80 16.20 2.97
CA PRO A 33 8.23 16.29 3.18
C PRO A 33 8.97 15.59 2.05
N GLY A 34 9.74 16.35 1.31
CA GLY A 34 10.65 15.85 0.30
C GLY A 34 11.87 16.76 0.20
N GLY A 35 13.04 16.25 0.60
CA GLY A 35 14.33 16.90 0.34
C GLY A 35 15.14 17.20 1.59
N GLU A 36 16.24 16.48 1.74
CA GLU A 36 17.25 16.62 2.78
C GLU A 36 17.86 18.02 2.84
N ASP A 37 17.79 18.67 3.99
CA ASP A 37 18.61 19.84 4.33
C ASP A 37 19.57 19.49 5.47
N LYS A 38 20.86 19.66 5.18
CA LYS A 38 21.97 19.49 6.13
C LYS A 38 21.97 20.64 7.16
N PRO A 39 22.30 20.38 8.44
CA PRO A 39 22.21 21.37 9.49
C PRO A 39 23.35 22.38 9.44
N LYS A 40 23.04 23.67 9.40
CA LYS A 40 23.96 24.76 9.71
C LYS A 40 24.04 24.99 11.22
N LYS A 41 25.26 24.97 11.72
CA LYS A 41 25.65 25.23 13.12
C LYS A 41 25.19 26.62 13.58
N SER A 42 24.52 26.66 14.72
CA SER A 42 24.23 27.88 15.48
C SER A 42 25.46 28.33 16.26
N THR A 43 25.84 29.60 16.12
CA THR A 43 26.73 30.30 17.09
C THR A 43 25.89 31.27 17.88
N LYS A 44 25.95 31.09 19.19
CA LYS A 44 25.32 31.98 20.20
C LYS A 44 26.07 33.31 20.31
N SER A 45 25.32 34.38 20.33
CA SER A 45 25.77 35.69 20.79
C SER A 45 25.75 35.76 22.32
N SER A 46 26.78 36.31 22.90
CA SER A 46 26.71 36.90 24.25
C SER A 46 27.31 38.28 24.26
N ALA A 47 26.59 39.15 24.88
CA ALA A 47 26.87 40.57 25.08
C ALA A 47 27.97 40.79 26.13
N LYS A 48 28.82 41.79 26.00
CA LYS A 48 28.92 42.93 26.94
C LYS A 48 30.20 43.75 26.83
N ARG A 49 30.00 45.05 26.84
CA ARG A 49 30.75 46.15 27.51
C ARG A 49 32.05 46.69 26.91
N LYS A 50 31.91 47.99 26.54
CA LYS A 50 32.61 49.18 27.02
C LYS A 50 34.14 49.17 27.10
N SER A 51 34.78 50.08 26.41
CA SER A 51 35.38 51.33 26.90
C SER A 51 36.30 51.90 25.83
N ASP A 52 36.10 53.15 25.54
CA ASP A 52 37.02 54.28 25.57
C ASP A 52 38.43 54.06 25.04
N ASP A 53 38.89 54.76 24.04
CA ASP A 53 39.70 55.97 24.19
C ASP A 53 40.23 56.46 22.83
N ALA A 54 40.11 57.71 22.64
CA ALA A 54 40.95 58.82 22.18
C ALA A 54 41.96 58.65 21.00
N GLY A 55 41.94 59.68 20.24
CA GLY A 55 43.10 60.29 19.60
C GLY A 55 43.10 60.18 18.09
N ASP A 56 43.11 61.12 17.33
CA ASP A 56 43.58 62.47 17.24
C ASP A 56 43.43 62.92 15.78
N GLU A 57 42.93 64.10 15.60
CA GLU A 57 42.98 64.97 14.42
C GLU A 57 44.44 65.31 14.08
N PRO A 58 44.73 66.13 13.09
CA PRO A 58 43.99 66.92 12.08
C PRO A 58 44.80 67.14 10.75
N PRO A 59 44.69 68.36 10.14
CA PRO A 59 43.98 68.63 8.90
C PRO A 59 44.87 69.24 7.79
N ARG A 60 44.30 69.73 6.73
CA ARG A 60 44.64 71.00 5.98
C ARG A 60 44.10 70.93 4.58
N GLU A 61 43.23 71.83 4.32
CA GLU A 61 43.28 73.21 3.82
C GLU A 61 43.45 73.39 2.33
N ARG A 62 42.43 74.10 1.80
CA ARG A 62 42.44 75.27 0.95
C ARG A 62 42.89 75.18 -0.48
N LYS A 63 42.20 75.63 -1.44
CA LYS A 63 41.91 77.07 -1.72
C LYS A 63 40.89 77.24 -2.86
N ALA A 64 40.11 78.27 -2.67
CA ALA A 64 39.24 78.90 -3.62
C ALA A 64 40.02 79.69 -4.64
N GLN A 65 39.40 79.94 -5.79
CA GLN A 65 39.32 81.28 -6.42
C GLN A 65 38.28 81.31 -7.53
N ALA A 66 37.49 82.12 -7.44
CA ALA A 66 36.64 83.10 -8.01
C ALA A 66 37.01 83.54 -9.47
N GLY A 67 35.99 83.67 -10.28
CA GLY A 67 36.05 84.38 -11.56
C GLY A 67 34.63 84.61 -12.11
N ARG A 68 34.24 85.88 -12.03
CA ARG A 68 32.99 86.50 -12.49
C ARG A 68 32.78 86.41 -13.99
N SER A 69 31.59 86.20 -14.51
CA SER A 69 30.69 87.19 -15.13
C SER A 69 29.95 86.61 -16.34
N GLY A 70 28.69 87.00 -16.50
CA GLY A 70 28.00 86.96 -17.75
C GLY A 70 26.53 86.50 -17.68
N ALA A 71 25.68 87.38 -17.23
CA ALA A 71 24.23 87.24 -17.36
C ALA A 71 23.80 87.26 -18.82
N LYS A 72 23.09 86.20 -19.27
CA LYS A 72 22.12 86.34 -20.33
C LYS A 72 20.84 85.60 -19.95
N ARG A 73 19.83 86.39 -19.65
CA ARG A 73 18.42 85.94 -19.60
C ARG A 73 18.06 85.27 -20.91
N ARG A 74 17.65 84.01 -20.89
CA ARG A 74 16.84 83.38 -21.94
C ARG A 74 15.56 82.84 -21.34
N SER A 75 14.47 83.23 -21.92
CA SER A 75 13.08 82.98 -21.66
C SER A 75 12.76 81.58 -21.36
N LYS A 76 11.99 81.31 -20.31
CA LYS A 76 11.23 80.06 -20.11
C LYS A 76 10.21 79.90 -21.24
N SER A 77 10.46 79.01 -22.22
CA SER A 77 9.38 78.42 -22.96
C SER A 77 8.91 77.20 -22.17
N GLY A 78 7.69 77.21 -21.72
CA GLY A 78 7.03 76.10 -21.09
C GLY A 78 6.91 74.94 -22.04
N GLY A 79 7.79 73.95 -21.88
CA GLY A 79 7.64 72.67 -22.56
C GLY A 79 6.57 71.87 -21.82
N GLY A 80 5.32 71.95 -22.26
CA GLY A 80 4.27 71.02 -21.85
C GLY A 80 4.74 69.59 -22.16
N PHE A 81 4.70 68.78 -21.16
CA PHE A 81 4.83 67.33 -21.33
C PHE A 81 3.69 66.89 -22.27
N GLY A 82 3.93 66.95 -23.57
CA GLY A 82 2.92 66.69 -24.56
C GLY A 82 2.46 65.21 -24.49
N LEU A 83 1.17 65.06 -24.41
CA LEU A 83 0.48 63.75 -24.49
C LEU A 83 1.06 62.86 -25.61
N GLY A 84 1.50 63.46 -26.73
CA GLY A 84 2.17 62.79 -27.83
C GLY A 84 3.51 62.12 -27.47
N ARG A 85 4.31 62.71 -26.53
CA ARG A 85 5.56 62.06 -26.06
C ARG A 85 5.27 60.87 -25.14
N LEU A 86 4.24 60.93 -24.32
CA LEU A 86 3.80 59.82 -23.50
C LEU A 86 3.27 58.66 -24.36
N VAL A 87 2.48 58.96 -25.38
CA VAL A 87 1.99 57.96 -26.36
C VAL A 87 3.15 57.39 -27.17
N TYR A 88 4.11 58.20 -27.61
CA TYR A 88 5.29 57.69 -28.32
C TYR A 88 6.14 56.76 -27.45
N TRP A 89 6.50 57.16 -26.23
CA TRP A 89 7.28 56.27 -25.34
C TRP A 89 6.48 55.07 -24.87
N GLY A 90 5.16 55.18 -24.72
CA GLY A 90 4.27 54.03 -24.47
C GLY A 90 4.27 53.04 -25.65
N ALA A 91 4.23 53.53 -26.89
CA ALA A 91 4.32 52.71 -28.08
C ALA A 91 5.70 52.03 -28.26
N VAL A 92 6.79 52.77 -27.98
CA VAL A 92 8.16 52.24 -28.03
C VAL A 92 8.36 51.17 -26.92
N LEU A 93 7.95 51.39 -25.72
CA LEU A 93 7.99 50.39 -24.63
C LEU A 93 7.10 49.21 -24.91
N GLY A 94 5.93 49.41 -25.52
CA GLY A 94 5.04 48.34 -25.97
C GLY A 94 5.68 47.48 -27.07
N LEU A 95 6.39 48.11 -28.04
CA LEU A 95 7.12 47.40 -29.10
C LEU A 95 8.28 46.56 -28.53
N TRP A 96 9.10 47.13 -27.63
CA TRP A 96 10.17 46.42 -26.95
C TRP A 96 9.64 45.32 -26.04
N GLY A 97 8.53 45.55 -25.37
CA GLY A 97 7.82 44.51 -24.59
C GLY A 97 7.35 43.35 -25.47
N MET A 98 6.81 43.68 -26.66
CA MET A 98 6.40 42.65 -27.66
C MET A 98 7.59 41.85 -28.18
N ILE A 99 8.70 42.51 -28.53
CA ILE A 99 9.94 41.83 -29.00
C ILE A 99 10.48 40.92 -27.89
N ALA A 100 10.51 41.37 -26.63
CA ALA A 100 10.95 40.55 -25.51
C ALA A 100 10.05 39.33 -25.31
N VAL A 101 8.72 39.48 -25.39
CA VAL A 101 7.76 38.36 -25.30
C VAL A 101 7.98 37.37 -26.46
N ILE A 102 8.14 37.85 -27.69
CA ILE A 102 8.44 37.01 -28.87
C ILE A 102 9.76 36.25 -28.68
N GLY A 103 10.80 36.94 -28.15
CA GLY A 103 12.10 36.31 -27.86
C GLY A 103 12.00 35.20 -26.80
N VAL A 104 11.21 35.42 -25.76
CA VAL A 104 10.95 34.39 -24.73
C VAL A 104 10.17 33.22 -25.30
N VAL A 105 9.17 33.46 -26.14
CA VAL A 105 8.39 32.38 -26.77
C VAL A 105 9.29 31.55 -27.72
N ILE A 106 10.13 32.19 -28.52
CA ILE A 106 11.09 31.47 -29.38
C ILE A 106 12.11 30.70 -28.56
N TYR A 107 12.62 31.28 -27.48
CA TYR A 107 13.58 30.60 -26.61
C TYR A 107 12.97 29.34 -25.94
N VAL A 108 11.75 29.44 -25.43
CA VAL A 108 11.04 28.31 -24.82
C VAL A 108 10.68 27.27 -25.87
N GLY A 109 10.23 27.69 -27.05
CA GLY A 109 9.91 26.81 -28.17
C GLY A 109 11.12 26.02 -28.70
N ALA A 110 12.30 26.61 -28.66
CA ALA A 110 13.55 25.93 -29.04
C ALA A 110 13.98 24.83 -28.04
N HIS A 111 13.46 24.89 -26.82
CA HIS A 111 13.72 23.89 -25.73
C HIS A 111 12.59 22.88 -25.56
N LEU A 112 11.54 22.92 -26.37
CA LEU A 112 10.54 21.86 -26.42
C LEU A 112 11.11 20.62 -27.12
N PRO A 113 10.67 19.40 -26.69
CA PRO A 113 10.90 18.22 -27.49
C PRO A 113 10.41 18.45 -28.93
N PRO A 114 11.01 17.81 -29.94
CA PRO A 114 10.63 18.05 -31.32
C PRO A 114 9.13 17.81 -31.53
N ILE A 115 8.38 18.90 -31.64
CA ILE A 115 6.90 18.92 -31.70
C ILE A 115 6.36 18.05 -32.85
N GLN A 116 7.18 17.86 -33.90
CA GLN A 116 6.84 17.08 -35.10
C GLN A 116 6.76 15.56 -34.80
N SER A 117 7.45 15.07 -33.76
CA SER A 117 7.46 13.67 -33.33
C SER A 117 6.53 13.40 -32.15
N LEU A 118 5.81 14.40 -31.63
CA LEU A 118 4.87 14.20 -30.53
C LEU A 118 3.64 13.43 -31.03
N GLU A 119 3.59 12.17 -30.65
CA GLU A 119 2.38 11.37 -30.71
C GLU A 119 1.64 11.47 -29.36
N ILE A 120 0.31 11.39 -29.41
CA ILE A 120 -0.48 11.31 -28.17
C ILE A 120 -0.06 10.03 -27.46
N PRO A 121 0.51 10.11 -26.23
CA PRO A 121 1.02 8.95 -25.54
C PRO A 121 -0.06 7.87 -25.43
N LYS A 122 0.31 6.62 -25.67
CA LYS A 122 -0.55 5.48 -25.39
C LYS A 122 -0.92 5.52 -23.90
N ARG A 123 -2.11 5.06 -23.55
CA ARG A 123 -2.53 4.99 -22.16
C ARG A 123 -1.60 4.04 -21.41
N PRO A 124 -1.24 4.34 -20.14
CA PRO A 124 -0.59 3.36 -19.30
C PRO A 124 -1.41 2.06 -19.22
N PRO A 125 -0.74 0.92 -19.17
CA PRO A 125 -1.40 -0.36 -19.14
C PRO A 125 -2.27 -0.52 -17.89
N THR A 126 -3.37 -1.23 -18.05
CA THR A 126 -4.28 -1.58 -16.95
C THR A 126 -3.96 -2.98 -16.45
N ILE A 127 -3.91 -3.16 -15.13
CA ILE A 127 -3.72 -4.43 -14.46
C ILE A 127 -5.07 -4.87 -13.87
N GLN A 128 -5.69 -5.87 -14.45
CA GLN A 128 -6.89 -6.50 -13.93
C GLN A 128 -6.50 -7.67 -13.02
N ILE A 129 -6.90 -7.63 -11.75
CA ILE A 129 -6.60 -8.65 -10.75
C ILE A 129 -7.89 -9.44 -10.51
N VAL A 130 -7.85 -10.75 -10.74
CA VAL A 130 -9.01 -11.62 -10.58
C VAL A 130 -8.76 -12.71 -9.55
N GLY A 131 -9.82 -13.10 -8.87
CA GLY A 131 -9.82 -14.19 -7.90
C GLY A 131 -9.71 -15.58 -8.55
N ILE A 132 -9.65 -16.60 -7.72
CA ILE A 132 -9.57 -18.00 -8.16
C ILE A 132 -10.81 -18.41 -8.95
N ASP A 133 -11.96 -17.77 -8.68
CA ASP A 133 -13.23 -17.97 -9.39
C ASP A 133 -13.36 -17.13 -10.67
N GLY A 134 -12.33 -16.35 -11.00
CA GLY A 134 -12.30 -15.44 -12.15
C GLY A 134 -13.04 -14.11 -11.92
N SER A 135 -13.63 -13.89 -10.75
CA SER A 135 -14.26 -12.62 -10.41
C SER A 135 -13.25 -11.49 -10.29
N MET A 136 -13.64 -10.26 -10.66
CA MET A 136 -12.78 -9.09 -10.55
C MET A 136 -12.59 -8.70 -9.09
N LEU A 137 -11.36 -8.77 -8.59
CA LEU A 137 -10.98 -8.34 -7.24
C LEU A 137 -10.59 -6.88 -7.19
N ALA A 138 -9.71 -6.47 -8.09
CA ALA A 138 -9.20 -5.11 -8.14
C ALA A 138 -8.71 -4.78 -9.56
N GLN A 139 -8.58 -3.49 -9.82
CA GLN A 139 -7.95 -2.98 -11.03
C GLN A 139 -6.92 -1.94 -10.61
N ARG A 140 -5.71 -2.03 -11.17
CA ARG A 140 -4.59 -1.10 -10.96
C ARG A 140 -4.15 -0.49 -12.29
N GLY A 141 -3.37 0.57 -12.23
CA GLY A 141 -3.06 1.39 -13.38
C GLY A 141 -4.13 2.44 -13.63
N GLU A 142 -4.09 3.10 -14.77
CA GLU A 142 -5.17 3.99 -15.14
C GLU A 142 -6.43 3.14 -15.32
N MET A 143 -7.44 3.34 -14.47
CA MET A 143 -8.79 2.86 -14.76
C MET A 143 -9.28 3.66 -15.98
N ALA A 144 -8.84 3.23 -17.15
CA ALA A 144 -9.34 3.77 -18.39
C ALA A 144 -10.63 2.99 -18.71
N GLY A 145 -11.77 3.63 -18.53
CA GLY A 145 -13.00 3.22 -19.19
C GLY A 145 -12.76 3.14 -20.70
N ALA A 146 -13.62 2.44 -21.40
CA ALA A 146 -13.65 2.50 -22.86
C ALA A 146 -13.62 3.98 -23.33
N ASN A 147 -12.93 4.28 -24.43
CA ASN A 147 -13.01 5.62 -25.01
C ASN A 147 -14.47 5.90 -25.37
N VAL A 148 -15.00 6.98 -24.84
CA VAL A 148 -16.35 7.45 -25.19
C VAL A 148 -16.25 8.57 -26.20
N SER A 149 -17.07 8.48 -27.27
CA SER A 149 -17.21 9.57 -28.21
C SER A 149 -18.16 10.64 -27.65
N LEU A 150 -17.89 11.91 -27.97
CA LEU A 150 -18.80 13.02 -27.62
C LEU A 150 -20.23 12.79 -28.09
N LYS A 151 -20.41 12.07 -29.21
CA LYS A 151 -21.73 11.75 -29.78
C LYS A 151 -22.54 10.80 -28.91
N ASP A 152 -21.86 9.98 -28.13
CA ASP A 152 -22.50 8.98 -27.25
C ASP A 152 -22.81 9.52 -25.86
N LEU A 153 -22.28 10.70 -25.51
CA LEU A 153 -22.45 11.30 -24.18
C LEU A 153 -23.69 12.20 -24.12
N PRO A 154 -24.36 12.27 -22.97
CA PRO A 154 -25.43 13.25 -22.77
C PRO A 154 -24.91 14.66 -23.04
N PRO A 155 -25.62 15.51 -23.80
CA PRO A 155 -25.13 16.83 -24.22
C PRO A 155 -24.73 17.75 -23.06
N TYR A 156 -25.30 17.56 -21.87
CA TYR A 156 -24.98 18.35 -20.67
C TYR A 156 -23.66 17.92 -20.02
N LEU A 157 -23.15 16.70 -20.25
CA LEU A 157 -21.91 16.26 -19.65
C LEU A 157 -20.69 17.04 -20.17
N PRO A 158 -20.38 17.12 -21.48
CA PRO A 158 -19.32 17.98 -21.98
C PRO A 158 -19.52 19.46 -21.62
N LYS A 159 -20.76 19.93 -21.65
CA LYS A 159 -21.11 21.31 -21.31
C LYS A 159 -20.84 21.67 -19.84
N ALA A 160 -20.92 20.71 -18.91
CA ALA A 160 -20.56 20.93 -17.52
C ALA A 160 -19.08 21.30 -17.37
N PHE A 161 -18.18 20.61 -18.08
CA PHE A 161 -16.75 20.93 -18.09
C PHE A 161 -16.48 22.31 -18.73
N ILE A 162 -17.11 22.59 -19.87
CA ILE A 162 -16.98 23.89 -20.53
C ILE A 162 -17.48 25.02 -19.62
N ALA A 163 -18.59 24.83 -18.93
CA ALA A 163 -19.17 25.85 -18.06
C ALA A 163 -18.25 26.24 -16.90
N ILE A 164 -17.56 25.27 -16.30
CA ILE A 164 -16.78 25.52 -15.09
C ILE A 164 -15.30 25.79 -15.37
N GLU A 165 -14.71 25.17 -16.40
CA GLU A 165 -13.28 25.25 -16.69
C GLU A 165 -12.96 26.28 -17.78
N ASP A 166 -13.78 26.35 -18.86
CA ASP A 166 -13.47 27.16 -20.03
C ASP A 166 -14.74 27.59 -20.80
N ARG A 167 -15.49 28.56 -20.29
CA ARG A 167 -16.76 29.04 -20.89
C ARG A 167 -16.67 29.47 -22.36
N ARG A 168 -15.47 29.84 -22.79
CA ARG A 168 -15.20 30.36 -24.15
C ARG A 168 -14.45 29.35 -25.02
N PHE A 169 -14.44 28.10 -24.66
CA PHE A 169 -13.68 27.02 -25.31
C PHE A 169 -13.76 27.04 -26.83
N TYR A 170 -14.96 27.21 -27.38
CA TYR A 170 -15.18 27.24 -28.83
C TYR A 170 -14.83 28.58 -29.50
N SER A 171 -14.50 29.62 -28.74
CA SER A 171 -14.27 30.99 -29.27
C SER A 171 -12.80 31.47 -29.24
N HIS A 172 -11.89 30.65 -28.70
CA HIS A 172 -10.47 30.97 -28.68
C HIS A 172 -9.65 29.83 -29.34
N PHE A 173 -8.35 30.07 -29.57
CA PHE A 173 -7.44 29.12 -30.21
C PHE A 173 -6.32 28.73 -29.25
N GLY A 174 -6.62 27.79 -28.34
CA GLY A 174 -5.70 27.21 -27.35
C GLY A 174 -5.46 28.10 -26.12
N ILE A 175 -5.43 29.40 -26.28
CA ILE A 175 -5.25 30.40 -25.22
C ILE A 175 -6.46 31.36 -25.25
N ASP A 176 -6.97 31.74 -24.08
CA ASP A 176 -8.02 32.74 -23.92
C ASP A 176 -7.50 34.04 -23.27
N PRO A 177 -7.01 35.04 -24.05
CA PRO A 177 -6.49 36.29 -23.50
C PRO A 177 -7.53 37.06 -22.69
N VAL A 178 -8.80 37.03 -23.11
CA VAL A 178 -9.90 37.71 -22.39
C VAL A 178 -10.21 37.01 -21.09
N GLY A 179 -10.19 35.68 -21.06
CA GLY A 179 -10.32 34.88 -19.84
C GLY A 179 -9.18 35.12 -18.84
N ILE A 180 -7.94 35.24 -19.34
CA ILE A 180 -6.76 35.58 -18.53
C ILE A 180 -6.90 36.98 -17.91
N LEU A 181 -7.31 37.97 -18.70
CA LEU A 181 -7.50 39.34 -18.22
C LEU A 181 -8.62 39.38 -17.16
N ARG A 182 -9.75 38.72 -17.43
CA ARG A 182 -10.86 38.62 -16.44
C ARG A 182 -10.38 37.96 -15.15
N ALA A 183 -9.67 36.83 -15.22
CA ALA A 183 -9.15 36.13 -14.06
C ALA A 183 -8.17 37.03 -13.26
N LEU A 184 -7.31 37.78 -13.96
CA LEU A 184 -6.39 38.73 -13.33
C LEU A 184 -7.13 39.81 -12.55
N VAL A 185 -8.12 40.45 -13.18
CA VAL A 185 -8.94 41.51 -12.53
C VAL A 185 -9.68 40.93 -11.32
N THR A 186 -10.31 39.79 -11.47
CA THR A 186 -11.06 39.11 -10.38
C THR A 186 -10.14 38.77 -9.21
N ASN A 187 -8.95 38.21 -9.49
CA ASN A 187 -7.99 37.81 -8.47
C ASN A 187 -7.41 39.05 -7.71
N VAL A 188 -7.19 40.16 -8.40
CA VAL A 188 -6.76 41.43 -7.78
C VAL A 188 -7.85 42.01 -6.90
N LEU A 189 -9.11 42.04 -7.36
CA LEU A 189 -10.24 42.57 -6.60
C LEU A 189 -10.53 41.73 -5.33
N HIS A 190 -10.43 40.42 -5.40
CA HIS A 190 -10.70 39.53 -4.27
C HIS A 190 -9.47 39.21 -3.41
N ARG A 191 -8.33 39.88 -3.65
CA ARG A 191 -7.05 39.67 -2.93
C ARG A 191 -6.64 38.21 -2.77
N GLY A 192 -6.92 37.36 -3.77
CA GLY A 192 -6.58 35.93 -3.77
C GLY A 192 -6.86 35.27 -5.10
N VAL A 193 -6.32 34.06 -5.29
CA VAL A 193 -6.54 33.26 -6.51
C VAL A 193 -7.93 32.65 -6.45
N SER A 194 -8.96 33.34 -6.97
CA SER A 194 -10.35 32.88 -7.02
C SER A 194 -10.72 32.25 -8.36
N GLN A 195 -10.12 32.70 -9.47
CA GLN A 195 -10.37 32.16 -10.81
C GLN A 195 -9.09 31.77 -11.52
N GLY A 196 -9.12 30.59 -12.21
CA GLY A 196 -8.06 30.14 -13.10
C GLY A 196 -8.24 30.73 -14.52
N GLY A 197 -7.12 31.08 -15.18
CA GLY A 197 -7.12 31.54 -16.57
C GLY A 197 -6.58 30.52 -17.56
N SER A 198 -6.52 29.22 -17.19
CA SER A 198 -6.05 28.16 -18.09
C SER A 198 -7.21 27.57 -18.87
N THR A 199 -7.03 27.35 -20.17
CA THR A 199 -8.02 26.73 -21.05
C THR A 199 -8.04 25.20 -20.91
N LEU A 200 -9.12 24.54 -21.37
CA LEU A 200 -9.22 23.08 -21.45
C LEU A 200 -8.08 22.49 -22.29
N THR A 201 -7.70 23.15 -23.38
CA THR A 201 -6.59 22.73 -24.26
C THR A 201 -5.24 22.81 -23.54
N GLN A 202 -4.99 23.85 -22.72
CA GLN A 202 -3.78 23.95 -21.91
C GLN A 202 -3.74 22.86 -20.84
N GLN A 203 -4.88 22.55 -20.20
CA GLN A 203 -4.96 21.46 -19.23
C GLN A 203 -4.71 20.10 -19.89
N LEU A 204 -5.24 19.87 -21.10
CA LEU A 204 -4.98 18.66 -21.88
C LEU A 204 -3.50 18.55 -22.23
N ALA A 205 -2.88 19.62 -22.76
CA ALA A 205 -1.46 19.69 -23.08
C ALA A 205 -0.58 19.33 -21.89
N LYS A 206 -0.90 19.91 -20.72
CA LYS A 206 -0.23 19.58 -19.47
C LYS A 206 -0.33 18.09 -19.12
N ASN A 207 -1.52 17.51 -19.19
CA ASN A 207 -1.76 16.12 -18.80
C ASN A 207 -1.14 15.10 -19.77
N LEU A 208 -0.96 15.46 -21.04
CA LEU A 208 -0.40 14.55 -22.05
C LEU A 208 1.12 14.59 -22.14
N PHE A 209 1.75 15.77 -21.97
CA PHE A 209 3.13 15.98 -22.41
C PHE A 209 4.06 16.57 -21.35
N LEU A 210 3.54 17.05 -20.20
CA LEU A 210 4.34 17.81 -19.24
C LEU A 210 4.33 17.19 -17.85
N THR A 211 5.42 17.44 -17.10
CA THR A 211 5.54 17.06 -15.68
C THR A 211 4.73 17.98 -14.77
N GLN A 212 4.54 17.55 -13.52
CA GLN A 212 3.71 18.28 -12.53
C GLN A 212 4.41 19.50 -11.89
N GLU A 213 5.56 19.92 -12.38
CA GLU A 213 6.30 21.06 -11.85
C GLU A 213 5.53 22.39 -12.01
N ARG A 214 5.69 23.32 -11.06
CA ARG A 214 5.00 24.61 -11.09
C ARG A 214 5.98 25.75 -11.42
N THR A 215 6.42 25.82 -12.69
CA THR A 215 7.33 26.86 -13.18
C THR A 215 6.67 27.73 -14.23
N LEU A 216 7.17 28.97 -14.44
CA LEU A 216 6.73 29.84 -15.53
C LEU A 216 7.10 29.25 -16.90
N ALA A 217 8.27 28.63 -17.01
CA ALA A 217 8.71 27.96 -18.24
C ALA A 217 7.70 26.86 -18.65
N ARG A 218 7.29 26.02 -17.71
CA ARG A 218 6.26 25.00 -17.97
C ARG A 218 4.92 25.64 -18.39
N LYS A 219 4.55 26.80 -17.84
CA LYS A 219 3.30 27.48 -18.23
C LYS A 219 3.34 28.00 -19.66
N LEU A 220 4.51 28.45 -20.14
CA LEU A 220 4.71 28.81 -21.53
C LEU A 220 4.66 27.58 -22.45
N GLN A 221 5.29 26.47 -22.05
CA GLN A 221 5.19 25.19 -22.76
C GLN A 221 3.73 24.69 -22.88
N GLU A 222 2.91 24.82 -21.81
CA GLU A 222 1.48 24.52 -21.89
C GLU A 222 0.78 25.34 -22.99
N ALA A 223 1.09 26.63 -23.08
CA ALA A 223 0.49 27.53 -24.06
C ALA A 223 0.90 27.18 -25.51
N GLU A 224 2.16 26.88 -25.73
CA GLU A 224 2.65 26.45 -27.04
C GLU A 224 2.08 25.12 -27.50
N LEU A 225 2.07 24.12 -26.62
CA LEU A 225 1.47 22.82 -26.87
C LEU A 225 -0.06 22.91 -27.07
N ALA A 226 -0.73 23.82 -26.39
CA ALA A 226 -2.14 24.08 -26.61
C ALA A 226 -2.42 24.63 -28.02
N ILE A 227 -1.61 25.59 -28.52
CA ILE A 227 -1.71 26.08 -29.88
C ILE A 227 -1.42 24.99 -30.91
N TRP A 228 -0.44 24.12 -30.60
CA TRP A 228 -0.13 22.97 -31.47
C TRP A 228 -1.29 21.97 -31.55
N LEU A 229 -1.91 21.63 -30.40
CA LEU A 229 -3.08 20.76 -30.37
C LEU A 229 -4.24 21.33 -31.19
N GLU A 230 -4.52 22.63 -31.07
CA GLU A 230 -5.59 23.31 -31.83
C GLU A 230 -5.31 23.39 -33.35
N ARG A 231 -4.06 23.28 -33.75
CA ARG A 231 -3.69 23.18 -35.20
C ARG A 231 -3.89 21.77 -35.75
N LYS A 232 -3.70 20.74 -34.90
CA LYS A 232 -3.80 19.34 -35.31
C LYS A 232 -5.19 18.73 -35.16
N HIS A 233 -5.96 19.22 -34.21
CA HIS A 233 -7.23 18.65 -33.82
C HIS A 233 -8.35 19.68 -33.77
N SER A 234 -9.56 19.27 -34.12
CA SER A 234 -10.75 20.09 -33.97
C SER A 234 -11.09 20.27 -32.49
N LYS A 235 -11.87 21.29 -32.18
CA LYS A 235 -12.38 21.54 -30.80
C LYS A 235 -13.09 20.32 -30.19
N ASN A 236 -13.87 19.60 -30.98
CA ASN A 236 -14.57 18.40 -30.52
C ASN A 236 -13.61 17.25 -30.21
N GLU A 237 -12.57 17.05 -31.04
CA GLU A 237 -11.54 16.03 -30.77
C GLU A 237 -10.73 16.38 -29.53
N ILE A 238 -10.38 17.66 -29.32
CA ILE A 238 -9.70 18.12 -28.11
C ILE A 238 -10.54 17.87 -26.88
N LEU A 239 -11.84 18.18 -26.93
CA LEU A 239 -12.77 17.95 -25.81
C LEU A 239 -12.96 16.45 -25.54
N GLU A 240 -13.07 15.64 -26.59
CA GLU A 240 -13.15 14.18 -26.48
C GLU A 240 -11.88 13.59 -25.84
N LEU A 241 -10.69 14.01 -26.29
CA LEU A 241 -9.43 13.64 -25.69
C LEU A 241 -9.36 14.06 -24.21
N TYR A 242 -9.78 15.28 -23.89
CA TYR A 242 -9.81 15.79 -22.53
C TYR A 242 -10.69 14.91 -21.63
N LEU A 243 -11.93 14.68 -22.02
CA LEU A 243 -12.87 13.87 -21.26
C LEU A 243 -12.40 12.43 -21.08
N ASN A 244 -11.66 11.89 -22.03
CA ASN A 244 -11.11 10.54 -21.95
C ASN A 244 -9.78 10.44 -21.18
N ARG A 245 -9.13 11.57 -20.84
CA ARG A 245 -7.77 11.57 -20.25
C ARG A 245 -7.67 12.23 -18.88
N VAL A 246 -8.59 13.15 -18.54
CA VAL A 246 -8.50 13.89 -17.28
C VAL A 246 -8.68 12.97 -16.08
N TYR A 247 -7.91 13.25 -15.03
CA TYR A 247 -7.96 12.51 -13.78
C TYR A 247 -9.10 13.00 -12.88
N PHE A 248 -9.90 12.07 -12.35
CA PHE A 248 -11.06 12.33 -11.50
C PHE A 248 -10.88 11.93 -10.04
N GLY A 249 -9.69 11.50 -9.64
CA GLY A 249 -9.43 11.00 -8.29
C GLY A 249 -9.66 9.49 -8.16
N SER A 250 -9.16 8.92 -7.04
CA SER A 250 -9.31 7.49 -6.71
C SER A 250 -8.88 6.53 -7.84
N GLY A 251 -7.87 6.93 -8.64
CA GLY A 251 -7.35 6.13 -9.76
C GLY A 251 -8.17 6.20 -11.05
N ALA A 252 -9.27 6.97 -11.11
CA ALA A 252 -10.13 7.06 -12.30
C ALA A 252 -9.63 8.12 -13.29
N TYR A 253 -9.31 7.70 -14.50
CA TYR A 253 -8.92 8.54 -15.63
C TYR A 253 -9.95 8.44 -16.75
N GLY A 254 -10.48 9.57 -17.18
CA GLY A 254 -11.57 9.67 -18.13
C GLY A 254 -12.96 9.54 -17.51
N VAL A 255 -13.95 10.17 -18.16
CA VAL A 255 -15.33 10.25 -17.64
C VAL A 255 -16.00 8.89 -17.52
N GLU A 256 -15.70 7.92 -18.39
CA GLU A 256 -16.27 6.58 -18.32
C GLU A 256 -15.79 5.84 -17.05
N ALA A 257 -14.48 5.83 -16.81
CA ALA A 257 -13.93 5.23 -15.60
C ALA A 257 -14.46 5.91 -14.32
N ALA A 258 -14.59 7.24 -14.35
CA ALA A 258 -15.13 8.00 -13.23
C ALA A 258 -16.60 7.70 -12.97
N ALA A 259 -17.44 7.62 -14.02
CA ALA A 259 -18.84 7.26 -13.90
C ALA A 259 -19.04 5.84 -13.36
N GLN A 260 -18.29 4.87 -13.88
CA GLN A 260 -18.28 3.50 -13.34
C GLN A 260 -17.83 3.46 -11.88
N LYS A 261 -16.75 4.20 -11.55
CA LYS A 261 -16.18 4.23 -10.20
C LYS A 261 -17.13 4.83 -9.16
N TYR A 262 -17.73 5.96 -9.49
CA TYR A 262 -18.50 6.74 -8.53
C TYR A 262 -20.00 6.41 -8.55
N PHE A 263 -20.53 6.00 -9.70
CA PHE A 263 -21.98 5.79 -9.87
C PHE A 263 -22.34 4.35 -10.26
N GLY A 264 -21.35 3.53 -10.66
CA GLY A 264 -21.58 2.14 -11.07
C GLY A 264 -22.31 2.01 -12.42
N LYS A 265 -22.25 3.05 -13.26
CA LYS A 265 -22.91 3.09 -14.59
C LYS A 265 -22.04 3.77 -15.63
N SER A 266 -22.38 3.63 -16.91
CA SER A 266 -21.67 4.28 -18.00
C SER A 266 -21.82 5.82 -17.94
N ALA A 267 -20.80 6.53 -18.46
CA ALA A 267 -20.86 7.98 -18.65
C ALA A 267 -21.99 8.41 -19.61
N LYS A 268 -22.51 7.48 -20.43
CA LYS A 268 -23.66 7.70 -21.31
C LYS A 268 -24.98 7.90 -20.55
N ASP A 269 -25.07 7.36 -19.33
CA ASP A 269 -26.27 7.30 -18.50
C ASP A 269 -26.23 8.23 -17.29
N VAL A 270 -25.20 9.10 -17.18
CA VAL A 270 -25.09 10.03 -16.05
C VAL A 270 -26.18 11.11 -16.09
N THR A 271 -26.68 11.48 -14.94
CA THR A 271 -27.64 12.58 -14.79
C THR A 271 -26.96 13.94 -14.83
N VAL A 272 -27.73 15.03 -14.88
CA VAL A 272 -27.20 16.41 -14.83
C VAL A 272 -26.42 16.66 -13.52
N ALA A 273 -26.92 16.16 -12.38
CA ALA A 273 -26.25 16.27 -11.09
C ALA A 273 -24.91 15.53 -11.08
N GLU A 274 -24.87 14.31 -11.63
CA GLU A 274 -23.65 13.51 -11.72
C GLU A 274 -22.64 14.12 -12.70
N ALA A 275 -23.10 14.66 -13.84
CA ALA A 275 -22.24 15.38 -14.78
C ALA A 275 -21.60 16.62 -14.13
N ALA A 276 -22.37 17.38 -13.34
CA ALA A 276 -21.87 18.51 -12.58
C ALA A 276 -20.86 18.08 -11.50
N LEU A 277 -21.12 16.96 -10.83
CA LEU A 277 -20.18 16.40 -9.87
C LEU A 277 -18.85 16.02 -10.54
N LEU A 278 -18.88 15.26 -11.64
CA LEU A 278 -17.67 14.90 -12.39
C LEU A 278 -16.88 16.13 -12.81
N ALA A 279 -17.54 17.14 -13.40
CA ALA A 279 -16.87 18.37 -13.80
C ALA A 279 -16.27 19.14 -12.59
N GLY A 280 -16.93 19.07 -11.45
CA GLY A 280 -16.45 19.67 -10.20
C GLY A 280 -15.18 19.04 -9.65
N LEU A 281 -14.99 17.72 -9.85
CA LEU A 281 -13.83 16.97 -9.34
C LEU A 281 -12.51 17.44 -9.93
N VAL A 282 -12.49 17.89 -11.19
CA VAL A 282 -11.26 18.22 -11.94
C VAL A 282 -10.40 19.28 -11.25
N LYS A 283 -11.03 20.20 -10.49
CA LYS A 283 -10.32 21.23 -9.73
C LYS A 283 -9.33 20.66 -8.71
N SER A 284 -9.71 19.56 -8.04
CA SER A 284 -8.87 18.91 -7.01
C SER A 284 -9.31 17.45 -6.84
N PRO A 285 -8.96 16.57 -7.80
CA PRO A 285 -9.59 15.25 -7.91
C PRO A 285 -9.43 14.37 -6.68
N SER A 286 -8.22 14.32 -6.11
CA SER A 286 -7.95 13.48 -4.94
C SER A 286 -8.63 14.00 -3.66
N ARG A 287 -8.78 15.33 -3.52
CA ARG A 287 -9.38 15.95 -2.33
C ARG A 287 -10.90 15.96 -2.38
N LEU A 288 -11.46 16.12 -3.58
CA LEU A 288 -12.91 16.18 -3.82
C LEU A 288 -13.51 14.83 -4.21
N ALA A 289 -12.72 13.74 -4.22
CA ALA A 289 -13.24 12.42 -4.53
C ALA A 289 -14.45 12.09 -3.63
N PRO A 290 -15.64 11.76 -4.20
CA PRO A 290 -16.88 11.62 -3.44
C PRO A 290 -16.85 10.52 -2.38
N ASN A 291 -16.03 9.52 -2.60
CA ASN A 291 -15.80 8.41 -1.66
C ASN A 291 -14.94 8.79 -0.44
N ARG A 292 -14.31 9.97 -0.45
CA ARG A 292 -13.48 10.51 0.65
C ARG A 292 -14.06 11.78 1.26
N ASN A 293 -14.67 12.60 0.42
CA ASN A 293 -15.21 13.92 0.81
C ASN A 293 -16.53 14.19 0.06
N PRO A 294 -17.60 13.48 0.42
CA PRO A 294 -18.90 13.63 -0.25
C PRO A 294 -19.45 15.05 -0.16
N GLU A 295 -19.35 15.70 1.02
CA GLU A 295 -19.85 17.07 1.22
C GLU A 295 -19.10 18.10 0.35
N GLY A 296 -17.78 17.98 0.27
CA GLY A 296 -16.96 18.84 -0.57
C GLY A 296 -17.22 18.63 -2.06
N ALA A 297 -17.46 17.39 -2.47
CA ALA A 297 -17.84 17.06 -3.85
C ALA A 297 -19.18 17.65 -4.22
N GLU A 298 -20.18 17.54 -3.34
CA GLU A 298 -21.52 18.07 -3.53
C GLU A 298 -21.53 19.60 -3.58
N ALA A 299 -20.88 20.27 -2.62
CA ALA A 299 -20.74 21.72 -2.63
C ALA A 299 -20.09 22.22 -3.93
N ARG A 300 -19.12 21.45 -4.48
CA ARG A 300 -18.49 21.81 -5.75
C ARG A 300 -19.40 21.55 -6.94
N ALA A 301 -20.20 20.49 -6.93
CA ALA A 301 -21.20 20.20 -7.97
C ALA A 301 -22.26 21.31 -8.05
N GLN A 302 -22.70 21.85 -6.94
CA GLN A 302 -23.63 23.01 -6.89
C GLN A 302 -23.05 24.24 -7.61
N ILE A 303 -21.76 24.51 -7.43
CA ILE A 303 -21.07 25.61 -8.15
C ILE A 303 -21.04 25.33 -9.67
N VAL A 304 -20.87 24.07 -10.08
CA VAL A 304 -20.92 23.71 -11.51
C VAL A 304 -22.33 23.88 -12.06
N LEU A 305 -23.38 23.43 -11.35
CA LEU A 305 -24.78 23.61 -11.76
C LEU A 305 -25.13 25.09 -11.96
N ALA A 306 -24.72 25.95 -11.02
CA ALA A 306 -24.88 27.39 -11.17
C ALA A 306 -24.13 27.92 -12.41
N ALA A 307 -22.90 27.48 -12.65
CA ALA A 307 -22.15 27.87 -13.83
C ALA A 307 -22.77 27.38 -15.16
N MET A 308 -23.40 26.22 -15.17
CA MET A 308 -24.14 25.69 -16.31
C MET A 308 -25.43 26.49 -16.60
N ALA A 309 -26.14 26.92 -15.56
CA ALA A 309 -27.32 27.80 -15.67
C ALA A 309 -26.92 29.18 -16.19
N ASP A 310 -25.88 29.81 -15.63
CA ASP A 310 -25.31 31.07 -16.09
C ASP A 310 -24.87 31.04 -17.57
N ALA A 311 -24.32 29.88 -18.00
CA ALA A 311 -23.91 29.66 -19.39
C ALA A 311 -25.10 29.29 -20.31
N LYS A 312 -26.31 29.19 -19.79
CA LYS A 312 -27.55 28.77 -20.48
C LYS A 312 -27.42 27.36 -21.11
N PHE A 313 -26.64 26.49 -20.52
CA PHE A 313 -26.52 25.09 -20.93
C PHE A 313 -27.63 24.23 -20.33
N ILE A 314 -28.18 24.64 -19.19
CA ILE A 314 -29.37 24.09 -18.53
C ILE A 314 -30.25 25.25 -18.06
N THR A 315 -31.50 24.98 -17.77
CA THR A 315 -32.39 25.98 -17.17
C THR A 315 -32.15 26.10 -15.67
N GLU A 316 -32.56 27.23 -15.07
CA GLU A 316 -32.50 27.44 -13.63
C GLU A 316 -33.29 26.40 -12.85
N ALA A 317 -34.46 26.03 -13.38
CA ALA A 317 -35.30 24.95 -12.83
C ALA A 317 -34.61 23.60 -12.84
N GLN A 318 -33.86 23.27 -13.91
CA GLN A 318 -33.09 22.03 -13.99
C GLN A 318 -31.89 22.06 -12.97
N ALA A 319 -31.24 23.22 -12.82
CA ALA A 319 -30.16 23.37 -11.82
C ALA A 319 -30.73 23.14 -10.40
N GLN A 320 -31.83 23.81 -10.05
CA GLN A 320 -32.46 23.66 -8.73
C GLN A 320 -32.98 22.23 -8.47
N ALA A 321 -33.60 21.58 -9.44
CA ALA A 321 -34.01 20.17 -9.31
C ALA A 321 -32.84 19.22 -9.10
N SER A 322 -31.69 19.53 -9.68
CA SER A 322 -30.46 18.72 -9.53
C SER A 322 -29.76 18.90 -8.17
N ILE A 323 -29.97 20.02 -7.48
CA ILE A 323 -29.43 20.28 -6.13
C ILE A 323 -30.21 19.47 -5.09
N GLY A 324 -31.51 19.27 -5.25
CA GLY A 324 -32.41 18.64 -4.27
C GLY A 324 -32.28 17.11 -4.17
N HIS A 325 -31.71 16.45 -5.14
CA HIS A 325 -31.63 14.98 -5.21
C HIS A 325 -30.29 14.48 -5.76
N PRO A 326 -29.22 14.56 -4.96
CA PRO A 326 -27.99 13.86 -5.33
C PRO A 326 -28.18 12.35 -5.16
N SER A 327 -28.75 11.70 -6.18
CA SER A 327 -28.85 10.24 -6.21
C SER A 327 -27.57 9.61 -6.73
N TYR A 328 -26.44 9.93 -6.11
CA TYR A 328 -25.25 9.14 -6.40
C TYR A 328 -25.11 8.04 -5.36
N ASN A 329 -25.25 6.82 -5.83
CA ASN A 329 -24.85 5.63 -5.10
C ASN A 329 -23.31 5.56 -5.11
N VAL A 330 -22.66 6.51 -4.42
CA VAL A 330 -21.21 6.42 -4.22
C VAL A 330 -20.99 5.26 -3.26
N LYS A 331 -20.57 4.12 -3.80
CA LYS A 331 -20.03 3.07 -2.96
C LYS A 331 -18.87 3.71 -2.20
N PRO A 332 -18.86 3.74 -0.86
CA PRO A 332 -17.70 4.18 -0.11
C PRO A 332 -16.48 3.56 -0.75
N ALA A 333 -15.37 4.29 -0.87
CA ALA A 333 -14.10 3.67 -1.24
C ALA A 333 -13.97 2.51 -0.30
N GLY A 334 -14.12 1.32 -0.85
CA GLY A 334 -14.28 0.16 0.00
C GLY A 334 -13.17 0.22 1.03
N ALA A 335 -13.54 0.09 2.29
CA ALA A 335 -12.63 -0.33 3.33
C ALA A 335 -11.90 -1.63 2.90
N GLY A 336 -11.97 -1.95 1.60
CA GLY A 336 -11.57 -3.19 0.95
C GLY A 336 -10.11 -3.46 1.19
N THR A 337 -9.86 -4.36 2.10
CA THR A 337 -8.53 -4.91 2.38
C THR A 337 -7.96 -5.62 1.14
N LEU A 338 -8.76 -5.89 0.11
CA LEU A 338 -8.32 -6.30 -1.23
C LEU A 338 -7.28 -5.35 -1.85
N ASN A 339 -7.25 -4.08 -1.45
CA ASN A 339 -6.23 -3.16 -1.90
C ASN A 339 -4.83 -3.54 -1.40
N TYR A 340 -4.70 -4.14 -0.21
CA TYR A 340 -3.41 -4.67 0.27
C TYR A 340 -2.92 -5.83 -0.60
N VAL A 341 -3.83 -6.70 -1.03
CA VAL A 341 -3.52 -7.77 -1.99
C VAL A 341 -3.06 -7.19 -3.32
N ALA A 342 -3.79 -6.19 -3.84
CA ALA A 342 -3.48 -5.58 -5.11
C ALA A 342 -2.14 -4.82 -5.11
N ASP A 343 -1.78 -4.19 -3.99
CA ASP A 343 -0.49 -3.53 -3.83
C ASP A 343 0.65 -4.56 -3.76
N TRP A 344 0.48 -5.64 -2.99
CA TRP A 344 1.45 -6.73 -2.94
C TRP A 344 1.66 -7.39 -4.32
N ILE A 345 0.57 -7.62 -5.07
CA ILE A 345 0.68 -8.10 -6.45
C ILE A 345 1.47 -7.12 -7.31
N GLY A 346 1.23 -5.80 -7.15
CA GLY A 346 1.99 -4.76 -7.85
C GLY A 346 3.49 -4.84 -7.59
N GLU A 347 3.90 -5.06 -6.34
CA GLU A 347 5.30 -5.23 -5.95
C GLU A 347 5.94 -6.47 -6.60
N VAL A 348 5.16 -7.54 -6.75
CA VAL A 348 5.63 -8.82 -7.31
C VAL A 348 5.64 -8.81 -8.85
N LEU A 349 4.77 -8.02 -9.49
CA LEU A 349 4.60 -8.03 -10.96
C LEU A 349 5.85 -7.60 -11.72
N ASP A 350 6.54 -6.56 -11.26
CA ASP A 350 7.76 -6.07 -11.90
C ASP A 350 8.82 -7.16 -11.99
N ASP A 351 8.81 -8.03 -11.03
CA ASP A 351 9.74 -9.14 -10.87
C ASP A 351 9.35 -10.37 -11.71
N LEU A 352 8.03 -10.61 -11.89
CA LEU A 352 7.54 -11.77 -12.66
C LEU A 352 7.51 -11.52 -14.16
N VAL A 353 7.21 -10.31 -14.62
CA VAL A 353 7.01 -9.99 -16.04
C VAL A 353 7.80 -8.78 -16.53
N GLY A 354 8.53 -8.09 -15.65
CA GLY A 354 9.28 -6.88 -15.98
C GLY A 354 8.36 -5.71 -16.35
N GLN A 355 8.84 -4.85 -17.24
CA GLN A 355 8.10 -3.67 -17.66
C GLN A 355 6.82 -4.05 -18.42
N ILE A 356 5.69 -3.50 -17.99
CA ILE A 356 4.37 -3.82 -18.53
C ILE A 356 3.99 -2.75 -19.56
N ASP A 357 4.03 -3.08 -20.84
CA ASP A 357 3.68 -2.18 -21.94
C ASP A 357 2.24 -2.35 -22.45
N GLU A 358 1.59 -3.47 -22.12
CA GLU A 358 0.24 -3.81 -22.52
C GLU A 358 -0.64 -4.10 -21.30
N SER A 359 -1.94 -3.87 -21.42
CA SER A 359 -2.88 -4.22 -20.34
C SER A 359 -2.92 -5.72 -20.09
N ILE A 360 -2.85 -6.10 -18.81
CA ILE A 360 -2.72 -7.49 -18.37
C ILE A 360 -3.86 -7.91 -17.45
N LYS A 361 -4.12 -9.21 -17.44
CA LYS A 361 -4.97 -9.91 -16.47
C LYS A 361 -4.08 -10.80 -15.60
N VAL A 362 -4.15 -10.58 -14.30
CA VAL A 362 -3.45 -11.34 -13.26
C VAL A 362 -4.45 -12.27 -12.58
N GLU A 363 -4.29 -13.56 -12.78
CA GLU A 363 -5.07 -14.61 -12.13
C GLU A 363 -4.39 -14.94 -10.79
N THR A 364 -5.16 -14.87 -9.70
CA THR A 364 -4.62 -15.04 -8.34
C THR A 364 -5.16 -16.28 -7.65
N THR A 365 -4.55 -16.60 -6.51
CA THR A 365 -5.01 -17.65 -5.60
C THR A 365 -6.09 -17.17 -4.63
N ILE A 366 -6.39 -15.87 -4.60
CA ILE A 366 -7.35 -15.29 -3.64
C ILE A 366 -8.76 -15.82 -3.89
N ASP A 367 -9.38 -16.29 -2.82
CA ASP A 367 -10.77 -16.69 -2.80
C ASP A 367 -11.62 -15.51 -2.27
N PRO A 368 -12.53 -14.94 -3.06
CA PRO A 368 -13.32 -13.77 -2.66
C PRO A 368 -14.16 -14.02 -1.40
N LYS A 369 -14.65 -15.26 -1.19
CA LYS A 369 -15.44 -15.62 -0.01
C LYS A 369 -14.57 -15.65 1.24
N LEU A 370 -13.41 -16.31 1.15
CA LEU A 370 -12.46 -16.35 2.26
C LEU A 370 -11.89 -14.96 2.56
N GLN A 371 -11.63 -14.15 1.54
CA GLN A 371 -11.19 -12.78 1.71
C GLN A 371 -12.23 -11.96 2.49
N SER A 372 -13.49 -12.02 2.09
CA SER A 372 -14.57 -11.31 2.79
C SER A 372 -14.75 -11.78 4.24
N ALA A 373 -14.62 -13.09 4.47
CA ALA A 373 -14.67 -13.66 5.83
C ALA A 373 -13.49 -13.19 6.71
N ALA A 374 -12.28 -13.09 6.13
CA ALA A 374 -11.10 -12.60 6.82
C ALA A 374 -11.23 -11.10 7.17
N GLU A 375 -11.74 -10.30 6.25
CA GLU A 375 -12.05 -8.88 6.48
C GLU A 375 -13.05 -8.70 7.62
N ALA A 376 -14.17 -9.42 7.56
CA ALA A 376 -15.19 -9.36 8.60
C ALA A 376 -14.62 -9.79 9.96
N ALA A 377 -13.82 -10.86 10.02
CA ALA A 377 -13.23 -11.35 11.26
C ALA A 377 -12.32 -10.30 11.94
N ILE A 378 -11.49 -9.59 11.18
CA ILE A 378 -10.60 -8.53 11.71
C ILE A 378 -11.40 -7.28 12.08
N ILE A 379 -12.26 -6.80 11.17
CA ILE A 379 -12.95 -5.51 11.32
C ILE A 379 -13.95 -5.57 12.49
N ASP A 380 -14.78 -6.61 12.57
CA ASP A 380 -15.79 -6.73 13.61
C ASP A 380 -15.18 -6.91 14.99
N GLU A 381 -14.10 -7.72 15.10
CA GLU A 381 -13.42 -7.92 16.36
C GLU A 381 -12.73 -6.65 16.87
N LEU A 382 -12.07 -5.90 15.98
CA LEU A 382 -11.48 -4.62 16.32
C LEU A 382 -12.56 -3.56 16.61
N ALA A 383 -13.69 -3.55 15.89
CA ALA A 383 -14.80 -2.65 16.19
C ALA A 383 -15.34 -2.89 17.62
N ALA A 384 -15.49 -4.14 18.01
CA ALA A 384 -16.04 -4.51 19.31
C ALA A 384 -15.06 -4.30 20.47
N LYS A 385 -13.76 -4.52 20.26
CA LYS A 385 -12.80 -4.71 21.38
C LYS A 385 -11.56 -3.83 21.34
N SER A 386 -11.32 -3.05 20.27
CA SER A 386 -10.11 -2.21 20.11
C SER A 386 -9.88 -1.27 21.30
N VAL A 387 -10.91 -0.57 21.76
CA VAL A 387 -10.82 0.37 22.89
C VAL A 387 -10.48 -0.35 24.19
N LYS A 388 -11.14 -1.50 24.45
CA LYS A 388 -10.93 -2.30 25.67
C LYS A 388 -9.48 -2.76 25.78
N PHE A 389 -8.90 -3.23 24.68
CA PHE A 389 -7.56 -3.82 24.66
C PHE A 389 -6.48 -2.86 24.15
N ASN A 390 -6.82 -1.62 23.81
CA ASN A 390 -5.89 -0.66 23.21
C ASN A 390 -5.16 -1.28 22.00
N VAL A 391 -5.92 -1.84 21.05
CA VAL A 391 -5.42 -2.45 19.83
C VAL A 391 -5.96 -1.66 18.65
N SER A 392 -5.10 -1.05 17.85
CA SER A 392 -5.50 -0.21 16.74
C SER A 392 -5.51 -0.94 15.39
N GLN A 393 -4.68 -1.98 15.23
CA GLN A 393 -4.42 -2.64 13.95
C GLN A 393 -4.44 -4.17 14.08
N GLY A 394 -4.67 -4.83 12.93
CA GLY A 394 -4.60 -6.27 12.82
C GLY A 394 -4.26 -6.71 11.41
N ALA A 395 -3.66 -7.88 11.28
CA ALA A 395 -3.39 -8.54 10.02
C ALA A 395 -3.76 -10.02 10.09
N LEU A 396 -4.22 -10.56 8.96
CA LEU A 396 -4.51 -11.98 8.80
C LEU A 396 -3.97 -12.46 7.46
N VAL A 397 -3.32 -13.62 7.45
CA VAL A 397 -2.95 -14.35 6.24
C VAL A 397 -3.48 -15.77 6.37
N ALA A 398 -4.20 -16.23 5.36
CA ALA A 398 -4.65 -17.60 5.24
C ALA A 398 -4.15 -18.18 3.92
N MET A 399 -3.47 -19.33 3.98
CA MET A 399 -2.95 -20.03 2.80
C MET A 399 -3.23 -21.53 2.86
N THR A 400 -3.32 -22.16 1.72
CA THR A 400 -3.35 -23.62 1.64
C THR A 400 -1.98 -24.21 1.99
N PRO A 401 -1.89 -25.48 2.39
CA PRO A 401 -0.63 -26.08 2.80
C PRO A 401 0.47 -26.12 1.72
N ASP A 402 0.13 -25.86 0.46
CA ASP A 402 1.05 -25.69 -0.67
C ASP A 402 1.52 -24.23 -0.87
N GLY A 403 1.08 -23.30 -0.01
CA GLY A 403 1.52 -21.90 -0.01
C GLY A 403 0.64 -20.95 -0.81
N ALA A 404 -0.44 -21.41 -1.44
CA ALA A 404 -1.35 -20.52 -2.16
C ALA A 404 -2.16 -19.66 -1.18
N VAL A 405 -1.92 -18.33 -1.17
CA VAL A 405 -2.61 -17.39 -0.30
C VAL A 405 -4.06 -17.22 -0.76
N ARG A 406 -5.01 -17.60 0.09
CA ARG A 406 -6.45 -17.58 -0.16
C ARG A 406 -7.11 -16.28 0.33
N ALA A 407 -6.59 -15.71 1.42
CA ALA A 407 -7.05 -14.46 1.97
C ALA A 407 -5.92 -13.70 2.66
N MET A 408 -5.93 -12.37 2.56
CA MET A 408 -4.95 -11.51 3.20
C MET A 408 -5.57 -10.18 3.63
N VAL A 409 -5.42 -9.84 4.89
CA VAL A 409 -5.83 -8.56 5.47
C VAL A 409 -4.59 -7.87 6.03
N GLY A 410 -4.19 -6.74 5.44
CA GLY A 410 -2.99 -5.99 5.83
C GLY A 410 -3.23 -4.88 6.85
N GLY A 411 -4.46 -4.68 7.31
CA GLY A 411 -4.82 -3.62 8.28
C GLY A 411 -6.33 -3.49 8.45
N ARG A 412 -6.75 -2.70 9.44
CA ARG A 412 -8.16 -2.48 9.75
C ARG A 412 -8.90 -1.76 8.62
N ASN A 413 -8.28 -0.75 8.01
CA ASN A 413 -8.87 0.06 6.95
C ASN A 413 -7.76 0.56 6.02
N TYR A 414 -7.84 0.20 4.75
CA TYR A 414 -6.87 0.62 3.75
C TYR A 414 -6.89 2.14 3.48
N SER A 415 -8.05 2.78 3.58
CA SER A 415 -8.18 4.23 3.37
C SER A 415 -7.45 5.05 4.45
N ASP A 416 -7.38 4.54 5.67
CA ASP A 416 -6.71 5.19 6.79
C ASP A 416 -5.20 4.95 6.76
N SER A 417 -4.79 3.72 6.36
CA SER A 417 -3.39 3.33 6.29
C SER A 417 -3.18 2.29 5.19
N GLN A 418 -2.35 2.63 4.20
CA GLN A 418 -1.98 1.74 3.10
C GLN A 418 -0.83 0.78 3.46
N TYR A 419 -0.25 0.92 4.66
CA TYR A 419 0.83 0.07 5.13
C TYR A 419 0.35 -1.37 5.33
N ASN A 420 0.95 -2.31 4.56
CA ASN A 420 0.57 -3.72 4.56
C ASN A 420 1.26 -4.48 5.69
N ARG A 421 0.53 -4.70 6.79
CA ARG A 421 1.07 -5.37 7.97
C ARG A 421 1.18 -6.89 7.82
N ALA A 422 0.53 -7.45 6.81
CA ALA A 422 0.63 -8.88 6.53
C ALA A 422 1.97 -9.29 5.88
N VAL A 423 2.52 -8.41 5.05
CA VAL A 423 3.72 -8.69 4.24
C VAL A 423 4.91 -7.85 4.68
N THR A 424 4.69 -6.53 4.86
CA THR A 424 5.79 -5.56 5.04
C THR A 424 6.21 -5.40 6.50
N ALA A 425 5.25 -5.41 7.45
CA ALA A 425 5.57 -5.21 8.86
C ALA A 425 6.36 -6.38 9.44
N LYS A 426 7.46 -6.06 10.13
CA LYS A 426 8.21 -7.02 10.93
C LYS A 426 7.84 -6.83 12.40
N ARG A 427 7.42 -7.91 13.07
CA ARG A 427 6.94 -7.89 14.44
C ARG A 427 7.46 -9.10 15.22
N GLN A 428 7.65 -8.97 16.52
CA GLN A 428 8.11 -10.06 17.35
C GLN A 428 7.04 -11.15 17.49
N PRO A 429 7.30 -12.38 16.99
CA PRO A 429 6.33 -13.48 17.05
C PRO A 429 6.07 -13.98 18.48
N GLY A 430 6.95 -13.66 19.42
CA GLY A 430 6.85 -14.15 20.78
C GLY A 430 6.81 -15.68 20.81
N SER A 431 5.98 -16.24 21.67
CA SER A 431 5.86 -17.69 21.86
C SER A 431 5.39 -18.47 20.62
N SER A 432 4.90 -17.82 19.56
CA SER A 432 4.61 -18.51 18.29
C SER A 432 5.87 -18.95 17.54
N PHE A 433 7.05 -18.54 18.00
CA PHE A 433 8.34 -19.05 17.51
C PHE A 433 8.77 -20.37 18.15
N LYS A 434 8.20 -20.75 19.30
CA LYS A 434 8.59 -21.97 20.05
C LYS A 434 8.55 -23.27 19.24
N PRO A 435 7.61 -23.49 18.29
CA PRO A 435 7.61 -24.73 17.50
C PRO A 435 8.94 -25.01 16.80
N PHE A 436 9.70 -24.01 16.38
CA PHE A 436 11.01 -24.20 15.75
C PHE A 436 12.05 -24.71 16.75
N VAL A 437 11.97 -24.28 18.02
CA VAL A 437 12.83 -24.78 19.12
C VAL A 437 12.53 -26.25 19.38
N TYR A 438 11.23 -26.58 19.51
CA TYR A 438 10.80 -27.94 19.81
C TYR A 438 11.05 -28.91 18.66
N LEU A 439 10.83 -28.47 17.39
CA LEU A 439 11.19 -29.27 16.22
C LEU A 439 12.70 -29.58 16.22
N THR A 440 13.55 -28.58 16.47
CA THR A 440 15.01 -28.78 16.54
C THR A 440 15.36 -29.81 17.63
N ALA A 441 14.64 -29.79 18.76
CA ALA A 441 14.85 -30.76 19.83
C ALA A 441 14.42 -32.19 19.45
N LEU A 442 13.30 -32.34 18.78
CA LEU A 442 12.84 -33.64 18.27
C LEU A 442 13.82 -34.20 17.24
N GLU A 443 14.35 -33.37 16.33
CA GLU A 443 15.35 -33.76 15.34
C GLU A 443 16.69 -34.17 15.97
N GLN A 444 16.97 -33.74 17.20
CA GLN A 444 18.12 -34.18 17.99
C GLN A 444 17.85 -35.39 18.88
N GLY A 445 16.72 -36.07 18.67
CA GLY A 445 16.39 -37.34 19.31
C GLY A 445 15.52 -37.24 20.56
N LEU A 446 15.04 -36.03 20.93
CA LEU A 446 14.04 -35.93 21.99
C LEU A 446 12.66 -36.36 21.49
N THR A 447 11.75 -36.66 22.42
CA THR A 447 10.38 -37.09 22.11
C THR A 447 9.35 -36.17 22.81
N PRO A 448 8.08 -36.19 22.38
CA PRO A 448 7.02 -35.43 23.05
C PRO A 448 6.90 -35.70 24.55
N ASP A 449 7.26 -36.92 24.97
CA ASP A 449 7.19 -37.38 26.37
C ASP A 449 8.47 -37.11 27.18
N THR A 450 9.52 -36.61 26.51
CA THR A 450 10.77 -36.23 27.18
C THR A 450 10.48 -35.18 28.23
N VAL A 451 10.94 -35.45 29.49
CA VAL A 451 10.73 -34.57 30.63
C VAL A 451 11.83 -33.53 30.75
N ARG A 452 11.46 -32.28 30.98
CA ARG A 452 12.38 -31.16 31.33
C ARG A 452 11.84 -30.41 32.53
N GLN A 453 12.80 -29.76 33.25
CA GLN A 453 12.46 -29.05 34.49
C GLN A 453 11.97 -27.63 34.18
N ASP A 454 10.73 -27.32 34.61
CA ASP A 454 10.21 -25.96 34.67
C ASP A 454 10.54 -25.37 36.05
N ALA A 455 11.58 -24.54 36.08
CA ALA A 455 12.12 -23.91 37.29
C ALA A 455 12.79 -22.59 36.92
N PRO A 456 13.06 -21.67 37.84
CA PRO A 456 13.82 -20.46 37.60
C PRO A 456 15.12 -20.75 36.87
N ILE A 457 15.46 -19.86 35.91
CA ILE A 457 16.67 -19.94 35.10
C ILE A 457 17.34 -18.59 35.04
N GLU A 458 18.67 -18.57 35.07
CA GLU A 458 19.47 -17.39 34.83
C GLU A 458 20.47 -17.65 33.70
N VAL A 459 20.52 -16.75 32.71
CA VAL A 459 21.40 -16.84 31.54
C VAL A 459 22.18 -15.53 31.42
N LYS A 460 23.45 -15.50 31.83
CA LYS A 460 24.29 -14.31 31.77
C LYS A 460 23.66 -13.07 32.41
N GLY A 461 23.06 -13.21 33.59
CA GLY A 461 22.37 -12.13 34.30
C GLY A 461 20.90 -11.89 33.91
N TRP A 462 20.43 -12.49 32.82
CA TRP A 462 19.03 -12.44 32.41
C TRP A 462 18.22 -13.52 33.14
N LYS A 463 17.10 -13.13 33.77
CA LYS A 463 16.23 -14.01 34.56
C LYS A 463 14.84 -14.05 33.96
N PRO A 464 14.62 -14.82 32.88
CA PRO A 464 13.30 -14.94 32.28
C PRO A 464 12.37 -15.80 33.18
N GLU A 465 11.08 -15.41 33.19
CA GLU A 465 10.04 -16.08 33.96
C GLU A 465 8.93 -16.59 33.03
N ASN A 466 8.13 -17.53 33.55
CA ASN A 466 6.88 -17.92 32.92
C ASN A 466 5.86 -16.78 33.02
N TYR A 467 4.90 -16.76 32.10
CA TYR A 467 3.86 -15.73 32.05
C TYR A 467 3.04 -15.62 33.35
N THR A 468 2.78 -16.74 34.02
CA THR A 468 2.03 -16.84 35.31
C THR A 468 2.90 -16.58 36.53
N HIS A 469 4.24 -16.44 36.36
CA HIS A 469 5.23 -16.41 37.45
C HIS A 469 5.23 -17.68 38.31
N GLU A 470 4.65 -18.78 37.82
CA GLU A 470 4.59 -20.09 38.45
C GLU A 470 5.50 -21.07 37.74
N TYR A 471 5.95 -22.10 38.49
CA TYR A 471 6.79 -23.17 37.96
C TYR A 471 6.18 -24.52 38.29
N PHE A 472 6.14 -25.42 37.35
CA PHE A 472 5.43 -26.70 37.40
C PHE A 472 6.35 -27.89 37.66
N GLY A 473 7.66 -27.66 37.86
CA GLY A 473 8.59 -28.74 38.09
C GLY A 473 8.87 -29.60 36.86
N ALA A 474 8.82 -30.91 37.02
CA ALA A 474 9.02 -31.87 35.92
C ALA A 474 7.80 -31.93 35.03
N VAL A 475 7.98 -31.52 33.74
CA VAL A 475 6.91 -31.51 32.72
C VAL A 475 7.40 -32.16 31.44
N THR A 476 6.50 -32.78 30.67
CA THR A 476 6.81 -33.29 29.32
C THR A 476 6.96 -32.15 28.36
N LEU A 477 7.65 -32.37 27.21
CA LEU A 477 7.74 -31.39 26.15
C LEU A 477 6.36 -31.02 25.59
N THR A 478 5.43 -31.98 25.51
CA THR A 478 4.03 -31.73 25.12
C THR A 478 3.35 -30.74 26.07
N GLN A 479 3.42 -30.98 27.38
CA GLN A 479 2.86 -30.05 28.39
C GLN A 479 3.51 -28.68 28.34
N ALA A 480 4.84 -28.64 28.24
CA ALA A 480 5.61 -27.40 28.17
C ALA A 480 5.25 -26.54 26.95
N LEU A 481 5.06 -27.14 25.76
CA LEU A 481 4.63 -26.43 24.56
C LEU A 481 3.17 -25.97 24.67
N ALA A 482 2.27 -26.85 25.16
CA ALA A 482 0.86 -26.55 25.33
C ALA A 482 0.62 -25.37 26.28
N MET A 483 1.28 -25.38 27.44
CA MET A 483 1.25 -24.31 28.43
C MET A 483 2.12 -23.12 28.06
N SER A 484 2.93 -23.27 27.03
CA SER A 484 3.86 -22.21 26.55
C SER A 484 4.90 -21.78 27.59
N LEU A 485 5.46 -22.71 28.35
CA LEU A 485 6.42 -22.41 29.41
C LEU A 485 7.70 -21.80 28.85
N ASN A 486 8.10 -20.63 29.37
CA ASN A 486 9.25 -19.89 28.87
C ASN A 486 10.57 -20.53 29.30
N THR A 487 10.65 -20.94 30.59
CA THR A 487 11.88 -21.48 31.16
C THR A 487 12.28 -22.78 30.49
N VAL A 488 11.30 -23.65 30.17
CA VAL A 488 11.53 -24.91 29.43
C VAL A 488 11.99 -24.62 28.00
N ALA A 489 11.33 -23.68 27.30
CA ALA A 489 11.70 -23.33 25.94
C ALA A 489 13.14 -22.77 25.86
N ILE A 490 13.55 -21.93 26.84
CA ILE A 490 14.91 -21.39 26.91
C ILE A 490 15.94 -22.49 27.19
N ARG A 491 15.66 -23.36 28.18
CA ARG A 491 16.53 -24.51 28.48
C ARG A 491 16.74 -25.39 27.25
N LEU A 492 15.63 -25.70 26.59
CA LEU A 492 15.63 -26.50 25.37
C LEU A 492 16.39 -25.80 24.24
N GLY A 493 16.15 -24.50 24.01
CA GLY A 493 16.87 -23.72 23.00
C GLY A 493 18.37 -23.61 23.26
N LEU A 494 18.81 -23.56 24.54
CA LEU A 494 20.21 -23.61 24.90
C LEU A 494 20.81 -25.00 24.73
N GLU A 495 20.06 -26.05 25.07
CA GLU A 495 20.45 -27.46 24.92
C GLU A 495 20.69 -27.83 23.46
N VAL A 496 19.76 -27.49 22.56
CA VAL A 496 19.87 -27.79 21.12
C VAL A 496 20.78 -26.82 20.39
N GLY A 497 21.11 -25.69 21.00
CA GLY A 497 21.92 -24.60 20.44
C GLY A 497 21.11 -23.58 19.64
N PRO A 498 21.16 -22.29 20.00
CA PRO A 498 20.41 -21.23 19.31
C PRO A 498 20.65 -21.15 17.81
N LYS A 499 21.90 -21.43 17.35
CA LYS A 499 22.22 -21.47 15.92
C LYS A 499 21.47 -22.57 15.15
N ASN A 500 21.21 -23.71 15.79
CA ASN A 500 20.46 -24.79 15.17
C ASN A 500 18.98 -24.43 15.07
N VAL A 501 18.42 -23.76 16.10
CA VAL A 501 17.06 -23.23 16.07
C VAL A 501 16.87 -22.23 14.93
N VAL A 502 17.81 -21.28 14.75
CA VAL A 502 17.80 -20.34 13.62
C VAL A 502 17.87 -21.08 12.28
N ARG A 503 18.73 -22.10 12.16
CA ARG A 503 18.84 -22.91 10.94
C ARG A 503 17.51 -23.65 10.63
N THR A 504 16.86 -24.20 11.63
CA THR A 504 15.53 -24.83 11.47
C THR A 504 14.48 -23.83 11.01
N ALA A 505 14.44 -22.64 11.60
CA ALA A 505 13.49 -21.58 11.21
C ALA A 505 13.72 -21.12 9.75
N HIS A 506 14.97 -20.91 9.34
CA HIS A 506 15.30 -20.56 7.95
C HIS A 506 14.96 -21.68 6.97
N ARG A 507 15.23 -22.96 7.34
CA ARG A 507 14.86 -24.13 6.52
C ARG A 507 13.36 -24.22 6.27
N LEU A 508 12.54 -23.76 7.21
CA LEU A 508 11.08 -23.74 7.08
C LEU A 508 10.54 -22.47 6.37
N GLY A 509 11.42 -21.57 5.92
CA GLY A 509 11.04 -20.44 5.08
C GLY A 509 11.06 -19.05 5.77
N ILE A 510 11.52 -18.93 7.02
CA ILE A 510 11.75 -17.61 7.61
C ILE A 510 13.04 -17.03 7.04
N SER A 511 12.96 -15.93 6.32
CA SER A 511 14.09 -15.25 5.70
C SER A 511 14.54 -14.02 6.49
N SER A 512 13.69 -13.48 7.36
CA SER A 512 14.02 -12.39 8.26
C SER A 512 15.27 -12.72 9.09
N LYS A 513 16.09 -11.71 9.37
CA LYS A 513 17.30 -11.87 10.18
C LYS A 513 16.94 -12.34 11.59
N LEU A 514 17.48 -13.47 12.00
CA LEU A 514 17.28 -14.08 13.32
C LEU A 514 18.57 -14.02 14.13
N GLU A 515 18.49 -13.54 15.37
CA GLU A 515 19.65 -13.45 16.25
C GLU A 515 19.85 -14.77 17.03
N PRO A 516 20.96 -15.50 16.84
CA PRO A 516 21.19 -16.81 17.46
C PRO A 516 21.65 -16.69 18.94
N ASN A 517 20.78 -16.19 19.79
CA ASN A 517 20.99 -16.00 21.22
C ASN A 517 19.93 -16.74 22.03
N ALA A 518 20.04 -16.76 23.36
CA ALA A 518 19.12 -17.49 24.25
C ALA A 518 17.67 -17.00 24.13
N SER A 519 17.45 -15.72 23.85
CA SER A 519 16.10 -15.14 23.78
C SER A 519 15.36 -15.51 22.49
N ILE A 520 16.04 -16.07 21.48
CA ILE A 520 15.37 -16.55 20.25
C ILE A 520 14.31 -17.60 20.57
N ALA A 521 14.50 -18.39 21.63
CA ALA A 521 13.53 -19.37 22.08
C ALA A 521 12.17 -18.74 22.50
N LEU A 522 12.15 -17.44 22.76
CA LEU A 522 10.96 -16.67 23.06
C LEU A 522 10.47 -15.82 21.87
N GLY A 523 11.11 -15.93 20.69
CA GLY A 523 10.70 -15.20 19.49
C GLY A 523 10.95 -13.69 19.57
N THR A 524 12.14 -13.29 20.00
CA THR A 524 12.54 -11.87 20.09
C THR A 524 12.99 -11.25 18.78
N SER A 525 13.33 -12.05 17.76
CA SER A 525 13.61 -11.56 16.41
C SER A 525 12.32 -11.34 15.63
N GLU A 526 12.23 -10.26 14.86
CA GLU A 526 11.02 -9.84 14.18
C GLU A 526 10.84 -10.57 12.84
N VAL A 527 9.59 -10.93 12.52
CA VAL A 527 9.19 -11.63 11.29
C VAL A 527 7.89 -11.02 10.75
N SER A 528 7.58 -11.23 9.46
CA SER A 528 6.26 -10.84 8.92
C SER A 528 5.22 -11.95 9.15
N VAL A 529 3.93 -11.58 9.02
CA VAL A 529 2.84 -12.54 9.19
C VAL A 529 2.93 -13.63 8.11
N VAL A 530 3.15 -13.25 6.85
CA VAL A 530 3.23 -14.18 5.73
C VAL A 530 4.39 -15.17 5.88
N GLU A 531 5.56 -14.72 6.35
CA GLU A 531 6.71 -15.60 6.62
C GLU A 531 6.38 -16.63 7.70
N LEU A 532 5.80 -16.19 8.81
CA LEU A 532 5.50 -17.07 9.92
C LEU A 532 4.42 -18.09 9.55
N VAL A 533 3.39 -17.68 8.81
CA VAL A 533 2.35 -18.58 8.30
C VAL A 533 2.93 -19.60 7.32
N GLY A 534 3.79 -19.15 6.40
CA GLY A 534 4.51 -20.03 5.47
C GLY A 534 5.38 -21.07 6.20
N ALA A 535 6.07 -20.64 7.26
CA ALA A 535 6.92 -21.54 8.06
C ALA A 535 6.14 -22.57 8.90
N TYR A 536 4.83 -22.38 9.09
CA TYR A 536 3.95 -23.39 9.71
C TYR A 536 3.35 -24.36 8.69
N ALA A 537 3.32 -24.02 7.41
CA ALA A 537 2.71 -24.86 6.38
C ALA A 537 3.34 -26.28 6.27
N PRO A 538 4.66 -26.48 6.49
CA PRO A 538 5.23 -27.83 6.54
C PRO A 538 4.62 -28.77 7.57
N PHE A 539 4.05 -28.24 8.67
CA PHE A 539 3.34 -29.09 9.63
C PHE A 539 1.96 -29.54 9.12
N ALA A 540 1.36 -28.75 8.23
CA ALA A 540 0.05 -29.05 7.64
C ALA A 540 0.12 -29.90 6.36
N ASN A 541 1.27 -29.95 5.67
CA ASN A 541 1.43 -30.64 4.39
C ASN A 541 2.26 -31.94 4.46
N GLY A 542 2.70 -32.36 5.65
CA GLY A 542 3.49 -33.58 5.80
C GLY A 542 5.00 -33.38 5.75
N GLY A 543 5.50 -32.12 5.84
CA GLY A 543 6.91 -31.79 5.99
C GLY A 543 7.59 -31.21 4.75
N PHE A 544 6.83 -30.76 3.76
CA PHE A 544 7.36 -30.18 2.53
C PHE A 544 7.57 -28.68 2.64
N ALA A 545 8.62 -28.18 1.99
CA ALA A 545 8.90 -26.74 1.90
C ALA A 545 7.79 -25.99 1.18
N VAL A 546 7.55 -24.75 1.56
CA VAL A 546 6.49 -23.92 1.00
C VAL A 546 7.01 -22.51 0.70
N ALA A 547 6.71 -22.03 -0.50
CA ALA A 547 6.85 -20.62 -0.85
C ALA A 547 5.47 -19.97 -0.95
N PRO A 548 5.11 -19.03 -0.03
CA PRO A 548 3.86 -18.29 -0.11
C PRO A 548 3.73 -17.56 -1.45
N HIS A 549 2.60 -17.72 -2.13
CA HIS A 549 2.36 -17.11 -3.42
C HIS A 549 0.91 -16.68 -3.61
N VAL A 550 0.71 -15.68 -4.46
CA VAL A 550 -0.62 -15.12 -4.74
C VAL A 550 -0.94 -15.07 -6.22
N VAL A 551 0.08 -15.10 -7.10
CA VAL A 551 -0.11 -15.07 -8.56
C VAL A 551 0.03 -16.46 -9.13
N THR A 552 -0.96 -16.91 -9.90
CA THR A 552 -0.93 -18.20 -10.62
C THR A 552 -0.58 -18.04 -12.09
N ARG A 553 -1.12 -16.97 -12.72
CA ARG A 553 -0.94 -16.74 -14.16
C ARG A 553 -1.10 -15.27 -14.51
N ILE A 554 -0.34 -14.81 -15.51
CA ILE A 554 -0.45 -13.46 -16.06
C ILE A 554 -0.60 -13.58 -17.58
N ARG A 555 -1.60 -12.90 -18.13
CA ARG A 555 -1.84 -12.81 -19.57
C ARG A 555 -2.08 -11.38 -19.99
N THR A 556 -1.75 -11.03 -21.25
CA THR A 556 -2.27 -9.79 -21.82
C THR A 556 -3.79 -9.89 -22.00
N LEU A 557 -4.50 -8.77 -22.10
CA LEU A 557 -5.94 -8.79 -22.43
C LEU A 557 -6.22 -9.43 -23.80
N GLY A 558 -5.23 -9.44 -24.71
CA GLY A 558 -5.26 -10.15 -25.98
C GLY A 558 -5.06 -11.67 -25.85
N GLY A 559 -4.85 -12.21 -24.63
CA GLY A 559 -4.75 -13.64 -24.35
C GLY A 559 -3.32 -14.23 -24.38
N LYS A 560 -2.28 -13.45 -24.74
CA LYS A 560 -0.88 -13.88 -24.73
C LYS A 560 -0.45 -14.21 -23.30
N LEU A 561 0.11 -15.39 -23.08
CA LEU A 561 0.66 -15.80 -21.79
C LEU A 561 1.99 -15.08 -21.54
N LEU A 562 2.13 -14.41 -20.39
CA LEU A 562 3.34 -13.74 -19.94
C LEU A 562 4.03 -14.51 -18.82
N TYR A 563 3.25 -15.06 -17.88
CA TYR A 563 3.74 -15.84 -16.75
C TYR A 563 2.75 -16.96 -16.41
N MET A 564 3.27 -18.08 -16.00
CA MET A 564 2.50 -19.18 -15.39
C MET A 564 3.38 -19.83 -14.33
N ARG A 565 2.87 -19.86 -13.09
CA ARG A 565 3.55 -20.56 -12.00
C ARG A 565 3.68 -22.03 -12.35
N GLN A 566 4.87 -22.55 -12.28
CA GLN A 566 5.13 -23.99 -12.41
C GLN A 566 4.92 -24.67 -11.06
N ALA A 567 4.52 -25.93 -11.08
CA ALA A 567 4.50 -26.74 -9.87
C ALA A 567 5.94 -26.89 -9.35
N GLU A 568 6.17 -26.48 -8.12
CA GLU A 568 7.48 -26.65 -7.48
C GLU A 568 7.70 -28.13 -7.14
N GLU A 569 8.93 -28.59 -7.30
CA GLU A 569 9.37 -29.84 -6.67
C GLU A 569 9.37 -29.60 -5.16
N HIS A 570 8.46 -30.28 -4.46
CA HIS A 570 8.33 -30.16 -3.02
C HIS A 570 9.50 -30.85 -2.31
N ASN A 571 10.51 -30.06 -1.93
CA ASN A 571 11.61 -30.55 -1.10
C ASN A 571 11.11 -30.84 0.31
N GLN A 572 11.35 -32.07 0.80
CA GLN A 572 11.03 -32.43 2.17
C GLN A 572 12.00 -31.74 3.14
N VAL A 573 11.46 -30.89 4.03
CA VAL A 573 12.20 -30.11 5.01
C VAL A 573 11.99 -30.59 6.44
N ILE A 574 10.97 -31.40 6.71
CA ILE A 574 10.74 -32.08 8.00
C ILE A 574 10.45 -33.55 7.72
N ASP A 575 11.14 -34.45 8.42
CA ASP A 575 10.80 -35.89 8.36
C ASP A 575 9.35 -36.09 8.86
N PRO A 576 8.53 -36.92 8.17
CA PRO A 576 7.13 -37.14 8.55
C PRO A 576 6.90 -37.57 10.01
N ARG A 577 7.87 -38.24 10.62
CA ARG A 577 7.83 -38.62 12.02
C ARG A 577 7.74 -37.39 12.93
N TYR A 578 8.59 -36.38 12.67
CA TYR A 578 8.62 -35.18 13.46
C TYR A 578 7.40 -34.28 13.17
N VAL A 579 6.84 -34.34 11.96
CA VAL A 579 5.56 -33.69 11.65
C VAL A 579 4.46 -34.25 12.55
N GLY A 580 4.34 -35.56 12.68
CA GLY A 580 3.34 -36.19 13.54
C GLY A 580 3.53 -35.87 15.02
N MET A 581 4.80 -35.86 15.50
CA MET A 581 5.14 -35.44 16.87
C MET A 581 4.73 -33.98 17.11
N MET A 582 5.09 -33.07 16.21
CA MET A 582 4.75 -31.66 16.33
C MET A 582 3.25 -31.43 16.26
N ASN A 583 2.53 -32.12 15.35
CA ASN A 583 1.08 -32.02 15.24
C ASN A 583 0.39 -32.48 16.55
N THR A 584 0.85 -33.57 17.17
CA THR A 584 0.36 -34.01 18.48
C THR A 584 0.57 -32.95 19.56
N MET A 585 1.79 -32.41 19.65
CA MET A 585 2.14 -31.40 20.65
C MET A 585 1.39 -30.08 20.44
N MET A 586 1.28 -29.61 19.17
CA MET A 586 0.59 -28.35 18.86
C MET A 586 -0.94 -28.48 18.90
N ARG A 587 -1.51 -29.67 18.70
CA ARG A 587 -2.92 -29.94 18.97
C ARG A 587 -3.25 -29.80 20.46
N GLU A 588 -2.35 -30.21 21.33
CA GLU A 588 -2.53 -30.09 22.78
C GLU A 588 -2.65 -28.61 23.23
N THR A 589 -2.06 -27.67 22.50
CA THR A 589 -2.24 -26.23 22.80
C THR A 589 -3.71 -25.77 22.67
N LEU A 590 -4.51 -26.43 21.82
CA LEU A 590 -5.93 -26.15 21.62
C LEU A 590 -6.81 -26.93 22.61
N ILE A 591 -6.38 -28.12 23.05
CA ILE A 591 -7.16 -28.99 23.94
C ILE A 591 -7.02 -28.53 25.40
N SER A 592 -5.80 -28.51 25.93
CA SER A 592 -5.51 -28.21 27.31
C SER A 592 -4.74 -26.89 27.52
N GLY A 593 -4.13 -26.37 26.46
CA GLY A 593 -3.15 -25.29 26.52
C GLY A 593 -3.71 -23.88 26.36
N THR A 594 -2.85 -22.99 25.83
CA THR A 594 -3.10 -21.53 25.75
C THR A 594 -4.12 -21.12 24.69
N ALA A 595 -4.52 -22.02 23.77
CA ALA A 595 -5.40 -21.76 22.65
C ALA A 595 -6.76 -22.47 22.73
N LYS A 596 -7.28 -22.76 23.92
CA LYS A 596 -8.55 -23.50 24.12
C LYS A 596 -9.76 -22.93 23.37
N LYS A 597 -9.74 -21.62 23.05
CA LYS A 597 -10.81 -20.95 22.28
C LYS A 597 -10.67 -21.12 20.77
N ALA A 598 -9.60 -21.75 20.29
CA ALA A 598 -9.32 -21.95 18.85
C ALA A 598 -10.03 -23.19 18.27
N GLU A 599 -11.16 -23.58 18.84
CA GLU A 599 -11.89 -24.76 18.42
C GLU A 599 -12.66 -24.51 17.11
N ILE A 600 -12.52 -25.42 16.16
CA ILE A 600 -13.38 -25.57 15.00
C ILE A 600 -14.15 -26.87 15.20
N PRO A 601 -15.46 -26.83 15.45
CA PRO A 601 -16.25 -28.04 15.77
C PRO A 601 -16.07 -29.14 14.71
N GLY A 602 -15.68 -30.33 15.15
CA GLY A 602 -15.48 -31.49 14.28
C GLY A 602 -14.18 -31.51 13.45
N TRP A 603 -13.31 -30.50 13.57
CA TRP A 603 -12.07 -30.42 12.81
C TRP A 603 -10.82 -30.63 13.66
N PRO A 604 -9.93 -31.55 13.27
CA PRO A 604 -8.59 -31.61 13.85
C PRO A 604 -7.81 -30.35 13.48
N ALA A 605 -7.41 -29.60 14.51
CA ALA A 605 -6.63 -28.37 14.32
C ALA A 605 -5.44 -28.36 15.29
N ALA A 606 -4.38 -27.67 14.90
CA ALA A 606 -3.19 -27.46 15.72
C ALA A 606 -2.73 -26.01 15.59
N GLY A 607 -1.92 -25.52 16.53
CA GLY A 607 -1.45 -24.13 16.45
C GLY A 607 -0.68 -23.69 17.68
N LYS A 608 -0.25 -22.43 17.67
CA LYS A 608 0.51 -21.83 18.75
C LYS A 608 0.18 -20.36 18.95
N THR A 609 -0.04 -19.96 20.19
CA THR A 609 -0.20 -18.57 20.62
C THR A 609 1.16 -17.89 20.75
N GLY A 610 1.21 -16.59 20.43
CA GLY A 610 2.35 -15.71 20.63
C GLY A 610 1.92 -14.43 21.36
N THR A 611 2.76 -13.97 22.26
CA THR A 611 2.62 -12.66 22.90
C THR A 611 4.04 -12.14 23.10
N SER A 612 4.32 -10.94 22.60
CA SER A 612 5.62 -10.31 22.82
C SER A 612 5.68 -9.67 24.20
N GLN A 613 6.89 -9.28 24.61
CA GLN A 613 7.10 -8.57 25.85
C GLN A 613 6.27 -7.29 25.91
N ASP A 614 5.78 -6.91 27.09
CA ASP A 614 4.93 -5.74 27.33
C ASP A 614 3.61 -5.75 26.55
N TYR A 615 3.17 -6.91 26.05
CA TYR A 615 1.93 -7.06 25.28
C TYR A 615 1.84 -6.17 24.04
N ARG A 616 2.95 -5.95 23.33
CA ARG A 616 2.99 -5.11 22.12
C ARG A 616 2.38 -5.80 20.91
N ASP A 617 2.66 -7.11 20.79
CA ASP A 617 2.20 -7.97 19.70
C ASP A 617 1.47 -9.18 20.25
N ALA A 618 0.30 -9.46 19.73
CA ALA A 618 -0.49 -10.64 20.04
C ALA A 618 -0.70 -11.46 18.78
N TRP A 619 -0.32 -12.75 18.81
CA TRP A 619 -0.31 -13.65 17.67
C TRP A 619 -1.04 -14.95 17.92
N PHE A 620 -1.66 -15.46 16.87
CA PHE A 620 -2.03 -16.87 16.82
C PHE A 620 -1.80 -17.41 15.44
N ILE A 621 -1.05 -18.51 15.32
CA ILE A 621 -0.89 -19.28 14.10
C ILE A 621 -1.51 -20.64 14.34
N GLY A 622 -2.55 -20.98 13.59
CA GLY A 622 -3.24 -22.26 13.68
C GLY A 622 -3.54 -22.81 12.30
N TYR A 623 -3.68 -24.12 12.22
CA TYR A 623 -3.90 -24.81 10.96
C TYR A 623 -4.75 -26.08 11.13
N THR A 624 -5.36 -26.45 10.00
CA THR A 624 -5.94 -27.77 9.70
C THR A 624 -5.14 -28.43 8.58
N ALA A 625 -5.54 -29.59 8.12
CA ALA A 625 -4.98 -30.17 6.90
C ALA A 625 -5.25 -29.36 5.61
N ASN A 626 -6.20 -28.42 5.64
CA ASN A 626 -6.66 -27.68 4.46
C ASN A 626 -6.20 -26.22 4.44
N LEU A 627 -5.94 -25.61 5.58
CA LEU A 627 -5.65 -24.18 5.67
C LEU A 627 -4.73 -23.86 6.85
N VAL A 628 -3.73 -23.01 6.61
CA VAL A 628 -2.84 -22.43 7.61
C VAL A 628 -3.17 -20.96 7.72
N THR A 629 -3.52 -20.51 8.93
CA THR A 629 -3.95 -19.12 9.14
C THR A 629 -3.22 -18.50 10.31
N GLY A 630 -2.63 -17.32 10.06
CA GLY A 630 -2.00 -16.49 11.09
C GLY A 630 -2.73 -15.18 11.30
N VAL A 631 -2.86 -14.78 12.55
CA VAL A 631 -3.43 -13.51 12.99
C VAL A 631 -2.43 -12.77 13.85
N TRP A 632 -2.21 -11.51 13.53
CA TRP A 632 -1.48 -10.54 14.34
C TRP A 632 -2.39 -9.38 14.73
N LEU A 633 -2.29 -8.93 15.99
CA LEU A 633 -2.97 -7.75 16.51
C LEU A 633 -1.99 -6.92 17.35
N GLY A 634 -2.01 -5.59 17.17
CA GLY A 634 -1.10 -4.68 17.85
C GLY A 634 -1.29 -3.22 17.46
N ASN A 635 -0.25 -2.40 17.69
CA ASN A 635 -0.23 -0.98 17.36
C ASN A 635 0.97 -0.63 16.47
N ASP A 636 0.78 0.29 15.51
CA ASP A 636 1.84 0.70 14.57
C ASP A 636 2.98 1.44 15.26
N ASP A 637 2.66 2.23 16.26
CA ASP A 637 3.59 2.99 17.09
C ASP A 637 4.33 2.15 18.13
N ASN A 638 4.14 0.83 18.08
CA ASN A 638 4.71 -0.11 19.04
C ASN A 638 4.30 0.14 20.52
N SER A 639 3.21 0.90 20.75
CA SER A 639 2.67 1.09 22.08
C SER A 639 2.09 -0.21 22.65
N PRO A 640 2.20 -0.47 23.96
CA PRO A 640 1.65 -1.65 24.59
C PRO A 640 0.13 -1.72 24.46
N THR A 641 -0.38 -2.92 24.25
CA THR A 641 -1.81 -3.19 24.39
C THR A 641 -2.20 -3.32 25.86
N LYS A 642 -3.49 -3.25 26.16
CA LYS A 642 -4.02 -3.52 27.51
C LYS A 642 -4.20 -5.03 27.72
N LYS A 643 -3.06 -5.74 27.87
CA LYS A 643 -3.00 -7.20 28.07
C LYS A 643 -3.72 -8.02 26.97
N ALA A 644 -3.63 -7.59 25.70
CA ALA A 644 -4.02 -8.45 24.60
C ALA A 644 -2.99 -9.57 24.47
N THR A 645 -3.46 -10.80 24.63
CA THR A 645 -2.61 -12.02 24.52
C THR A 645 -3.00 -12.84 23.32
N GLY A 646 -2.06 -13.66 22.83
CA GLY A 646 -2.31 -14.56 21.73
C GLY A 646 -3.47 -15.53 21.94
N GLY A 647 -3.73 -15.95 23.20
CA GLY A 647 -4.87 -16.81 23.57
C GLY A 647 -6.22 -16.07 23.72
N GLY A 648 -6.23 -14.76 23.50
CA GLY A 648 -7.42 -13.90 23.52
C GLY A 648 -7.90 -13.53 22.12
N LEU A 649 -7.81 -12.24 21.79
CA LEU A 649 -8.32 -11.68 20.53
C LEU A 649 -7.84 -12.40 19.27
N PRO A 650 -6.53 -12.71 19.08
CA PRO A 650 -6.09 -13.38 17.85
C PRO A 650 -6.73 -14.76 17.66
N VAL A 651 -6.93 -15.52 18.72
CA VAL A 651 -7.62 -16.81 18.66
C VAL A 651 -9.09 -16.64 18.31
N GLU A 652 -9.76 -15.61 18.81
CA GLU A 652 -11.17 -15.34 18.51
C GLU A 652 -11.36 -14.95 17.04
N VAL A 653 -10.49 -14.07 16.49
CA VAL A 653 -10.45 -13.75 15.04
C VAL A 653 -10.21 -15.01 14.22
N TRP A 654 -9.19 -15.80 14.58
CA TRP A 654 -8.85 -17.03 13.89
C TRP A 654 -10.00 -18.04 13.87
N SER A 655 -10.59 -18.32 15.03
CA SER A 655 -11.70 -19.26 15.17
C SER A 655 -12.92 -18.84 14.34
N ARG A 656 -13.26 -17.55 14.37
CA ARG A 656 -14.37 -16.98 13.57
C ARG A 656 -14.11 -17.17 12.06
N PHE A 657 -12.93 -16.80 11.59
CA PHE A 657 -12.54 -16.97 10.19
C PHE A 657 -12.54 -18.44 9.78
N MET A 658 -11.87 -19.30 10.56
CA MET A 658 -11.68 -20.72 10.21
C MET A 658 -13.00 -21.50 10.22
N ARG A 659 -13.95 -21.17 11.08
CA ARG A 659 -15.29 -21.79 11.04
C ARG A 659 -15.96 -21.52 9.69
N THR A 660 -16.00 -20.28 9.25
CA THR A 660 -16.55 -19.92 7.94
C THR A 660 -15.76 -20.53 6.80
N ALA A 661 -14.43 -20.58 6.90
CA ALA A 661 -13.56 -21.15 5.88
C ALA A 661 -13.72 -22.67 5.71
N HIS A 662 -14.27 -23.38 6.71
CA HIS A 662 -14.48 -24.81 6.72
C HIS A 662 -15.93 -25.23 6.51
N GLU A 663 -16.86 -24.27 6.30
CA GLU A 663 -18.24 -24.57 5.97
C GLU A 663 -18.35 -25.33 4.63
N GLY A 664 -18.91 -26.53 4.67
CA GLY A 664 -19.07 -27.37 3.47
C GLY A 664 -17.80 -28.08 2.98
N VAL A 665 -16.69 -27.96 3.71
CA VAL A 665 -15.43 -28.63 3.38
C VAL A 665 -15.40 -30.00 4.06
N ALA A 666 -14.88 -31.03 3.35
CA ALA A 666 -14.72 -32.36 3.92
C ALA A 666 -13.62 -32.38 5.00
N VAL A 667 -13.94 -32.96 6.16
CA VAL A 667 -12.99 -33.06 7.28
C VAL A 667 -11.79 -33.92 6.90
N ALA A 668 -10.59 -33.41 7.14
CA ALA A 668 -9.33 -34.12 6.93
C ALA A 668 -8.49 -34.17 8.20
N ALA A 669 -7.82 -35.30 8.43
CA ALA A 669 -6.91 -35.46 9.55
C ALA A 669 -5.59 -34.71 9.30
N LEU A 670 -4.96 -34.20 10.36
CA LEU A 670 -3.61 -33.64 10.27
C LEU A 670 -2.61 -34.74 9.85
N PRO A 671 -1.62 -34.40 9.00
CA PRO A 671 -0.64 -35.38 8.54
C PRO A 671 0.06 -36.09 9.72
N ASN A 672 0.21 -37.39 9.63
CA ASN A 672 0.96 -38.23 10.55
C ASN A 672 0.54 -38.16 12.04
N SER A 673 -0.61 -37.54 12.35
CA SER A 673 -1.11 -37.36 13.73
C SER A 673 -1.62 -38.69 14.38
N GLN A 674 -1.77 -39.77 13.62
CA GLN A 674 -2.25 -41.07 14.11
C GLN A 674 -1.13 -42.08 14.36
N ALA A 675 0.14 -41.72 14.16
CA ALA A 675 1.25 -42.62 14.46
C ALA A 675 1.38 -42.79 15.97
N THR A 676 1.02 -43.99 16.44
CA THR A 676 1.25 -44.44 17.82
C THR A 676 2.76 -44.67 18.00
N TRP A 677 3.43 -43.73 18.62
CA TRP A 677 4.90 -43.67 18.81
C TRP A 677 5.50 -44.88 19.56
N GLY A 678 4.68 -45.66 20.25
CA GLY A 678 5.10 -46.81 21.01
C GLY A 678 5.07 -48.15 20.24
N LEU A 679 4.31 -48.28 19.14
CA LEU A 679 4.13 -49.54 18.45
C LEU A 679 5.11 -49.73 17.27
N SER A 680 5.66 -48.66 16.69
CA SER A 680 6.63 -48.76 15.60
C SER A 680 7.99 -49.34 16.04
N ASN A 681 8.42 -49.06 17.27
CA ASN A 681 9.66 -49.61 17.83
C ASN A 681 9.53 -51.12 18.16
N LEU A 682 8.32 -51.56 18.54
CA LEU A 682 8.05 -52.99 18.75
C LEU A 682 7.92 -53.75 17.44
N ALA A 683 7.35 -53.14 16.39
CA ALA A 683 7.25 -53.77 15.07
C ALA A 683 8.62 -53.84 14.37
N GLN A 684 9.51 -52.85 14.52
CA GLN A 684 10.87 -52.88 14.00
C GLN A 684 11.77 -53.83 14.80
N ALA A 685 11.61 -53.96 16.10
CA ALA A 685 12.29 -54.95 16.91
C ALA A 685 11.83 -56.38 16.62
N ALA A 686 10.54 -56.57 16.31
CA ALA A 686 9.99 -57.86 15.89
C ALA A 686 10.42 -58.28 14.48
N SER A 687 10.69 -57.36 13.59
CA SER A 687 11.19 -57.67 12.23
C SER A 687 12.70 -57.95 12.14
N GLN A 688 13.45 -57.72 13.24
CA GLN A 688 14.88 -58.05 13.33
C GLN A 688 15.16 -59.43 13.95
N VAL A 689 14.15 -60.15 14.41
CA VAL A 689 14.32 -61.52 14.85
C VAL A 689 14.10 -62.44 13.64
N SER A 690 15.14 -62.67 12.88
CA SER A 690 15.15 -63.71 11.84
C SER A 690 15.02 -65.10 12.49
N PRO A 691 14.10 -65.98 12.04
CA PRO A 691 14.11 -67.35 12.48
C PRO A 691 15.38 -68.07 12.00
N PRO A 692 15.90 -69.03 12.78
CA PRO A 692 17.13 -69.76 12.40
C PRO A 692 16.95 -70.50 11.10
N ALA A 693 17.94 -70.41 10.23
CA ALA A 693 17.99 -71.07 8.92
C ALA A 693 17.82 -72.53 9.02
N ALA A 694 16.79 -73.09 8.36
CA ALA A 694 16.67 -74.50 8.05
C ALA A 694 17.59 -74.84 6.88
N THR A 695 18.58 -75.67 7.17
CA THR A 695 19.46 -76.33 6.16
C THR A 695 18.66 -77.28 5.29
N THR A 696 18.56 -77.03 3.98
CA THR A 696 18.20 -77.99 2.98
C THR A 696 19.19 -77.93 1.80
N ALA A 697 19.60 -79.10 1.37
CA ALA A 697 20.64 -79.44 0.41
C ALA A 697 20.33 -79.02 -1.06
N PRO A 698 21.34 -78.98 -1.94
CA PRO A 698 21.25 -78.35 -3.24
C PRO A 698 20.61 -79.22 -4.32
N GLY A 699 19.74 -78.62 -5.11
CA GLY A 699 19.21 -79.20 -6.36
C GLY A 699 19.75 -78.49 -7.60
N PRO A 700 19.81 -79.05 -8.77
CA PRO A 700 20.70 -78.65 -9.85
C PRO A 700 20.20 -77.50 -10.69
N ALA A 701 21.16 -76.78 -11.28
CA ALA A 701 21.00 -75.68 -12.17
C ALA A 701 20.35 -75.96 -13.52
N PRO A 702 19.63 -75.09 -14.13
CA PRO A 702 19.49 -75.05 -15.59
C PRO A 702 20.17 -73.87 -16.23
N ALA A 703 20.53 -74.08 -17.47
CA ALA A 703 21.45 -73.41 -18.35
C ALA A 703 21.11 -71.94 -18.71
N SER A 704 22.19 -71.27 -19.09
CA SER A 704 22.35 -69.98 -19.72
C SER A 704 21.46 -69.72 -20.93
N ASN A 705 20.92 -68.52 -21.08
CA ASN A 705 20.91 -67.81 -22.37
C ASN A 705 20.76 -66.29 -22.26
N GLY A 706 21.63 -65.59 -23.00
CA GLY A 706 21.29 -64.36 -23.68
C GLY A 706 21.65 -63.06 -22.97
N GLY A 707 22.82 -62.54 -23.29
CA GLY A 707 23.34 -61.28 -22.83
C GLY A 707 22.52 -60.07 -23.29
N TYR A 708 22.47 -59.09 -22.39
CA TYR A 708 22.24 -57.73 -22.73
C TYR A 708 23.35 -56.86 -22.12
N ARG A 709 24.07 -56.20 -22.99
CA ARG A 709 25.16 -55.28 -22.66
C ARG A 709 24.59 -53.88 -22.52
N PRO A 710 24.76 -53.15 -21.42
CA PRO A 710 24.37 -51.72 -21.35
C PRO A 710 25.41 -50.85 -22.08
N PRO A 711 24.98 -49.73 -22.71
CA PRO A 711 25.88 -48.80 -23.36
C PRO A 711 26.63 -47.93 -22.35
N PRO A 712 27.76 -47.32 -22.75
CA PRO A 712 28.70 -46.70 -21.85
C PRO A 712 28.20 -45.35 -21.30
N THR A 713 28.50 -45.16 -20.03
CA THR A 713 28.35 -43.91 -19.27
C THR A 713 29.10 -42.76 -19.93
N ARG A 714 28.39 -41.72 -20.34
CA ARG A 714 28.96 -40.41 -20.71
C ARG A 714 29.23 -39.60 -19.46
N ALA A 715 30.39 -38.97 -19.49
CA ALA A 715 30.98 -38.14 -18.46
C ALA A 715 30.12 -36.97 -17.98
N ASN A 716 30.28 -36.66 -16.71
CA ASN A 716 29.85 -35.47 -15.99
C ASN A 716 29.95 -34.19 -16.81
N VAL A 717 28.79 -33.59 -17.11
CA VAL A 717 28.64 -32.17 -17.32
C VAL A 717 27.86 -31.67 -16.12
N ARG A 718 28.47 -30.81 -15.31
CA ARG A 718 27.78 -30.05 -14.29
C ARG A 718 26.73 -29.20 -14.98
N PRO A 719 25.45 -29.22 -14.60
CA PRO A 719 24.54 -28.14 -14.95
C PRO A 719 24.90 -26.93 -14.08
N GLU A 720 25.25 -25.81 -14.69
CA GLU A 720 25.07 -24.50 -14.09
C GLU A 720 23.61 -24.39 -13.67
N ALA A 721 23.39 -24.21 -12.37
CA ALA A 721 22.06 -23.92 -11.84
C ALA A 721 21.59 -22.59 -12.43
N ALA A 722 20.68 -22.67 -13.38
CA ALA A 722 19.79 -21.56 -13.65
C ALA A 722 19.02 -21.34 -12.34
N ALA A 723 19.33 -20.26 -11.64
CA ALA A 723 18.52 -19.75 -10.54
C ALA A 723 17.13 -19.49 -11.11
N GLY A 724 16.19 -20.36 -10.85
CA GLY A 724 14.81 -20.16 -11.24
C GLY A 724 14.25 -18.92 -10.58
N LEU A 725 13.28 -18.30 -11.23
CA LEU A 725 12.53 -17.14 -10.71
C LEU A 725 12.06 -17.33 -9.25
N ASP A 726 11.85 -18.57 -8.85
CA ASP A 726 11.40 -18.93 -7.50
C ASP A 726 12.48 -18.77 -6.43
N GLY A 727 13.75 -19.02 -6.74
CA GLY A 727 14.87 -18.74 -5.85
C GLY A 727 15.04 -17.24 -5.62
N TRP A 728 14.83 -16.45 -6.67
CA TRP A 728 14.87 -15.00 -6.62
C TRP A 728 13.65 -14.41 -5.85
N LEU A 729 12.44 -14.97 -6.04
CA LEU A 729 11.23 -14.57 -5.30
C LEU A 729 11.40 -14.82 -3.78
N MET A 730 11.99 -15.96 -3.43
CA MET A 730 12.32 -16.29 -2.04
C MET A 730 13.36 -15.32 -1.47
N ASP A 731 14.37 -14.92 -2.24
CA ASP A 731 15.41 -13.99 -1.82
C ASP A 731 14.84 -12.57 -1.58
N ARG A 732 13.85 -12.15 -2.36
CA ARG A 732 13.23 -10.81 -2.25
C ARG A 732 12.06 -10.73 -1.27
N LEU A 733 11.21 -11.74 -1.22
CA LEU A 733 10.12 -11.80 -0.24
C LEU A 733 10.66 -12.05 1.17
N PHE A 734 11.82 -12.67 1.23
CA PHE A 734 12.38 -13.16 2.47
C PHE A 734 13.78 -12.59 2.79
N GLY A 735 14.29 -11.66 2.01
CA GLY A 735 15.42 -10.77 2.36
C GLY A 735 16.76 -11.46 2.51
N GLY A 736 17.26 -12.07 1.46
CA GLY A 736 18.65 -12.52 1.39
C GLY A 736 19.60 -11.32 1.22
N ASN A 737 20.26 -10.89 2.29
CA ASN A 737 21.42 -10.01 2.19
C ASN A 737 22.63 -10.83 1.70
N ARG A 738 23.12 -10.48 0.52
CA ARG A 738 24.53 -10.60 0.17
C ARG A 738 25.15 -9.23 0.06
#